data_a5e778becfcda4754851cc6044cb9cdc
#
_entry.id   a5e778becfcda4754851cc6044cb9cdc
#
_cell.length_a   1.000
_cell.length_b   1.000
_cell.length_c   1.000
_cell.angle_alpha   90.00
_cell.angle_beta   90.00
_cell.angle_gamma   90.00
#
_symmetry.space_group_name_H-M   'P 1'
#
loop_
_entity.id
_entity.type
_entity.pdbx_description
1 polymer ?
#
loop_
_entity_poly.entity_id
_entity_poly.type
_entity_poly.pdbx_seq_one_letter_code
_entity_poly.pdbx_strand_id
1 'polypeptide(L)'
;MNKNLRRLIDINAGIYLIVMCVFVAVTFCLGHFALRDTQAGWMMEILAAVEAVAVMVLLVVYYFTTKKRQKLLETYIESVMYDAENARSHTLMNFPLPIAVFQLEDTRIVWANEEFFKVCGSKGKRFDARMSDFLDDFSGKWLSEGKTEFPTLLELNGRRYRVHGNVVRHDFDDQDTTFLGITYWVDVTDYDDIRIEYEQSRPVAGILLIDNYEELTKNQPDKERNRIRDSIEEKLSAWANDCKGIVRRLDRDRYLVLLEKRNLASMKQDKFHVVEAIRSVESAAGIAVTVSIGFGEDAQDFSEALQFAEMAAELAVSRGGDQVVVKNRLSFEFYGGRGGEIEKRTKVKSRVMANTLQSLIEDSSRVFVMGHRYSDLDAIGAAVGVCCVARLSGIRYNIVVDENNTAAKPLIDRLKTVPEYRNVFISPQDAIIHADGRSLLVVVDTNRPEQVEDADLLDACNRVAVIDHHRVAATYIHNAALGFIEPYASSACELLTEIIQEIEDINSVLKCEAEALLSGIALDTKNFTIRTGERTFDAGAYLRRAGADTAEVKKLLQSDLEDTLAKYRVLQTAQIYRGVAIAMPDQVTGRIIAAKAADELLNISGVEASIVVAPAEGGGCIASARSIGEMNMQLIMEKLGGGGNRSAAAAQLKDVDAPTAREMILRAIDEYLS
;
A
#
# COMPACT_ATOMS: atom_id res chain seq x y z
N MET A 1 10.65 39.11 -1.75
CA MET A 1 10.65 38.18 -2.90
C MET A 1 10.84 36.75 -2.37
N ASN A 2 9.84 35.88 -2.53
CA ASN A 2 9.64 34.64 -1.82
C ASN A 2 10.81 33.64 -2.00
N LYS A 3 11.33 33.03 -0.92
CA LYS A 3 12.48 32.09 -0.90
C LYS A 3 12.24 30.87 -1.82
N ASN A 4 10.99 30.47 -1.99
CA ASN A 4 10.58 29.42 -2.93
C ASN A 4 10.65 29.86 -4.40
N LEU A 5 10.37 31.14 -4.70
CA LEU A 5 10.55 31.70 -6.04
C LEU A 5 12.04 31.80 -6.41
N ARG A 6 12.91 32.09 -5.45
CA ARG A 6 14.38 32.08 -5.65
C ARG A 6 14.92 30.67 -5.88
N ARG A 7 14.46 29.67 -5.11
CA ARG A 7 14.85 28.26 -5.34
C ARG A 7 14.36 27.75 -6.70
N LEU A 8 13.13 28.12 -7.11
CA LEU A 8 12.62 27.77 -8.45
C LEU A 8 13.40 28.43 -9.58
N ILE A 9 13.82 29.70 -9.39
CA ILE A 9 14.63 30.43 -10.40
C ILE A 9 16.03 29.84 -10.49
N ASP A 10 16.66 29.48 -9.37
CA ASP A 10 17.99 28.85 -9.33
C ASP A 10 17.95 27.41 -9.86
N ILE A 11 16.89 26.63 -9.58
CA ILE A 11 16.67 25.31 -10.17
C ILE A 11 16.43 25.42 -11.66
N ASN A 12 15.64 26.39 -12.13
CA ASN A 12 15.41 26.62 -13.54
C ASN A 12 16.71 27.02 -14.27
N ALA A 13 17.51 27.91 -13.69
CA ALA A 13 18.79 28.30 -14.30
C ALA A 13 19.75 27.10 -14.45
N GLY A 14 19.82 26.24 -13.44
CA GLY A 14 20.60 25.01 -13.48
C GLY A 14 20.08 24.01 -14.56
N ILE A 15 18.77 23.85 -14.65
CA ILE A 15 18.12 22.99 -15.65
C ILE A 15 18.37 23.53 -17.06
N TYR A 16 18.20 24.84 -17.30
CA TYR A 16 18.50 25.47 -18.60
C TYR A 16 19.95 25.27 -19.00
N LEU A 17 20.87 25.37 -18.06
CA LEU A 17 22.29 25.18 -18.30
C LEU A 17 22.60 23.72 -18.70
N ILE A 18 22.01 22.74 -18.04
CA ILE A 18 22.13 21.32 -18.37
C ILE A 18 21.55 21.07 -19.77
N VAL A 19 20.38 21.62 -20.07
CA VAL A 19 19.74 21.49 -21.40
C VAL A 19 20.63 22.10 -22.48
N MET A 20 21.21 23.26 -22.26
CA MET A 20 22.14 23.87 -23.21
C MET A 20 23.41 23.04 -23.40
N CYS A 21 23.99 22.48 -22.34
CA CYS A 21 25.14 21.56 -22.47
C CYS A 21 24.82 20.31 -23.29
N VAL A 22 23.62 19.73 -23.09
CA VAL A 22 23.14 18.61 -23.89
C VAL A 22 22.96 19.01 -25.37
N PHE A 23 22.43 20.22 -25.62
CA PHE A 23 22.24 20.73 -26.96
C PHE A 23 23.57 20.89 -27.69
N VAL A 24 24.58 21.48 -27.06
CA VAL A 24 25.96 21.60 -27.59
C VAL A 24 26.54 20.23 -27.90
N ALA A 25 26.37 19.24 -26.99
CA ALA A 25 26.89 17.90 -27.23
C ALA A 25 26.18 17.21 -28.41
N VAL A 26 24.88 17.39 -28.57
CA VAL A 26 24.11 16.83 -29.67
C VAL A 26 24.54 17.50 -31.01
N THR A 27 24.67 18.84 -31.04
CA THR A 27 25.12 19.59 -32.21
C THR A 27 26.52 19.14 -32.65
N PHE A 28 27.44 18.98 -31.70
CA PHE A 28 28.78 18.47 -31.94
C PHE A 28 28.78 17.04 -32.49
N CYS A 29 28.02 16.13 -31.86
CA CYS A 29 27.92 14.73 -32.31
C CYS A 29 27.32 14.62 -33.71
N LEU A 30 26.29 15.40 -34.03
CA LEU A 30 25.70 15.44 -35.37
C LEU A 30 26.70 15.95 -36.42
N GLY A 31 27.44 17.02 -36.12
CA GLY A 31 28.50 17.53 -36.99
C GLY A 31 29.61 16.52 -37.22
N HIS A 32 30.11 15.93 -36.11
CA HIS A 32 31.29 15.08 -36.17
C HIS A 32 31.02 13.67 -36.69
N PHE A 33 29.89 13.04 -36.34
CA PHE A 33 29.63 11.63 -36.66
C PHE A 33 28.68 11.45 -37.87
N ALA A 34 27.66 12.30 -38.01
CA ALA A 34 26.65 12.12 -39.05
C ALA A 34 26.93 12.90 -40.37
N LEU A 35 27.65 14.04 -40.30
CA LEU A 35 27.84 14.96 -41.42
C LEU A 35 29.30 15.23 -41.72
N ARG A 36 30.25 14.42 -41.24
CA ARG A 36 31.71 14.64 -41.22
C ARG A 36 32.31 14.99 -42.57
N ASP A 37 31.76 14.42 -43.67
CA ASP A 37 32.29 14.60 -45.03
C ASP A 37 31.52 15.62 -45.86
N THR A 38 30.68 16.45 -45.23
CA THR A 38 29.87 17.46 -45.90
C THR A 38 30.25 18.87 -45.45
N GLN A 39 30.02 19.86 -46.34
CA GLN A 39 30.19 21.27 -45.97
C GLN A 39 29.33 21.69 -44.77
N ALA A 40 28.22 20.99 -44.51
CA ALA A 40 27.35 21.20 -43.36
C ALA A 40 27.99 20.70 -42.06
N GLY A 41 28.84 19.67 -42.07
CA GLY A 41 29.47 19.08 -40.90
C GLY A 41 30.41 20.06 -40.15
N TRP A 42 31.34 20.68 -40.89
CA TRP A 42 32.24 21.64 -40.26
C TRP A 42 31.53 22.95 -39.82
N MET A 43 30.44 23.34 -40.50
CA MET A 43 29.60 24.46 -40.04
C MET A 43 28.90 24.13 -38.71
N MET A 44 28.45 22.89 -38.53
CA MET A 44 27.87 22.45 -37.25
C MET A 44 28.91 22.33 -36.14
N GLU A 45 30.13 21.91 -36.42
CA GLU A 45 31.24 21.93 -35.46
C GLU A 45 31.60 23.35 -35.00
N ILE A 46 31.63 24.30 -35.96
CA ILE A 46 31.81 25.72 -35.62
C ILE A 46 30.65 26.25 -34.78
N LEU A 47 29.41 25.89 -35.12
CA LEU A 47 28.23 26.29 -34.37
C LEU A 47 28.31 25.73 -32.94
N ALA A 48 28.64 24.47 -32.78
CA ALA A 48 28.80 23.83 -31.44
C ALA A 48 29.93 24.51 -30.64
N ALA A 49 31.03 24.90 -31.31
CA ALA A 49 32.12 25.64 -30.67
C ALA A 49 31.65 27.02 -30.19
N VAL A 50 30.87 27.73 -30.99
CA VAL A 50 30.29 29.04 -30.62
C VAL A 50 29.29 28.88 -29.46
N GLU A 51 28.43 27.87 -29.51
CA GLU A 51 27.51 27.55 -28.44
C GLU A 51 28.26 27.18 -27.15
N ALA A 52 29.31 26.37 -27.20
CA ALA A 52 30.13 26.01 -26.05
C ALA A 52 30.82 27.24 -25.42
N VAL A 53 31.31 28.17 -26.26
CA VAL A 53 31.86 29.44 -25.78
C VAL A 53 30.78 30.30 -25.11
N ALA A 54 29.57 30.37 -25.68
CA ALA A 54 28.45 31.10 -25.08
C ALA A 54 28.05 30.52 -23.72
N VAL A 55 27.96 29.18 -23.63
CA VAL A 55 27.70 28.49 -22.35
C VAL A 55 28.80 28.76 -21.34
N MET A 56 30.07 28.75 -21.76
CA MET A 56 31.20 29.07 -20.89
C MET A 56 31.11 30.51 -20.36
N VAL A 57 30.80 31.46 -21.25
CA VAL A 57 30.62 32.88 -20.84
C VAL A 57 29.47 33.01 -19.87
N LEU A 58 28.34 32.37 -20.10
CA LEU A 58 27.19 32.36 -19.18
C LEU A 58 27.54 31.74 -17.81
N LEU A 59 28.30 30.65 -17.79
CA LEU A 59 28.81 30.03 -16.56
C LEU A 59 29.71 30.99 -15.78
N VAL A 60 30.62 31.68 -16.46
CA VAL A 60 31.51 32.64 -15.84
C VAL A 60 30.72 33.84 -15.29
N VAL A 61 29.78 34.37 -16.07
CA VAL A 61 28.89 35.45 -15.60
C VAL A 61 28.03 35.00 -14.42
N TYR A 62 27.47 33.79 -14.47
CA TYR A 62 26.71 33.23 -13.35
C TYR A 62 27.56 33.04 -12.10
N TYR A 63 28.77 32.50 -12.24
CA TYR A 63 29.73 32.35 -11.14
C TYR A 63 30.09 33.69 -10.50
N PHE A 64 30.45 34.71 -11.33
CA PHE A 64 30.80 36.04 -10.82
C PHE A 64 29.59 36.76 -10.21
N THR A 65 28.40 36.62 -10.77
CA THR A 65 27.19 37.24 -10.21
C THR A 65 26.78 36.62 -8.89
N THR A 66 26.85 35.29 -8.76
CA THR A 66 26.61 34.59 -7.48
C THR A 66 27.66 34.92 -6.43
N LYS A 67 28.91 34.91 -6.82
CA LYS A 67 30.02 35.28 -5.91
C LYS A 67 29.97 36.77 -5.48
N LYS A 68 29.60 37.65 -6.40
CA LYS A 68 29.39 39.07 -6.11
C LYS A 68 28.18 39.28 -5.18
N ARG A 69 27.11 38.49 -5.33
CA ARG A 69 25.94 38.50 -4.44
C ARG A 69 26.29 38.01 -3.05
N GLN A 70 27.03 36.89 -2.94
CA GLN A 70 27.51 36.38 -1.65
C GLN A 70 28.40 37.42 -0.94
N LYS A 71 29.37 37.96 -1.65
CA LYS A 71 30.27 38.96 -1.10
C LYS A 71 29.56 40.27 -0.71
N LEU A 72 28.52 40.66 -1.47
CA LEU A 72 27.67 41.82 -1.11
C LEU A 72 26.82 41.54 0.14
N LEU A 73 26.34 40.30 0.33
CA LEU A 73 25.63 39.91 1.54
C LEU A 73 26.56 39.85 2.75
N GLU A 74 27.77 39.28 2.58
CA GLU A 74 28.81 39.25 3.62
C GLU A 74 29.25 40.69 3.99
N THR A 75 29.54 41.54 2.98
CA THR A 75 29.93 42.95 3.22
C THR A 75 28.76 43.74 3.79
N TYR A 76 27.50 43.45 3.44
CA TYR A 76 26.33 44.11 4.03
C TYR A 76 26.15 43.68 5.49
N ILE A 77 26.36 42.39 5.81
CA ILE A 77 26.34 41.89 7.18
C ILE A 77 27.53 42.45 7.96
N GLU A 78 28.74 42.46 7.37
CA GLU A 78 29.94 43.06 7.99
C GLU A 78 29.81 44.56 8.13
N SER A 79 29.25 45.31 7.16
CA SER A 79 29.04 46.77 7.30
C SER A 79 27.95 47.10 8.33
N VAL A 80 26.88 46.28 8.41
CA VAL A 80 25.86 46.39 9.48
C VAL A 80 26.48 46.08 10.85
N MET A 81 27.51 45.22 10.90
CA MET A 81 28.25 44.95 12.14
C MET A 81 29.36 45.98 12.41
N TYR A 82 30.02 46.56 11.40
CA TYR A 82 31.20 47.44 11.54
C TYR A 82 30.82 48.92 11.71
N ASP A 83 29.76 49.44 11.06
CA ASP A 83 29.20 50.76 11.33
C ASP A 83 28.44 50.81 12.69
N ALA A 84 28.38 49.68 13.36
CA ALA A 84 27.73 49.53 14.64
C ALA A 84 28.46 50.18 15.82
N GLU A 85 29.68 50.67 15.68
CA GLU A 85 30.34 51.33 16.83
C GLU A 85 29.89 52.80 17.07
N ASN A 86 29.44 53.49 16.06
CA ASN A 86 28.87 54.85 16.18
C ASN A 86 27.35 54.95 15.87
N ALA A 87 26.76 53.97 15.18
CA ALA A 87 25.30 53.84 15.00
C ALA A 87 24.65 52.83 15.98
N ARG A 88 25.44 52.28 16.89
CA ARG A 88 25.17 51.15 17.78
C ARG A 88 23.89 51.25 18.62
N SER A 89 23.54 52.41 19.10
CA SER A 89 22.38 52.48 20.01
C SER A 89 21.04 52.69 19.32
N HIS A 90 21.01 53.26 18.12
CA HIS A 90 19.74 53.64 17.47
C HIS A 90 19.23 52.64 16.45
N THR A 91 20.09 51.96 15.68
CA THR A 91 19.64 51.11 14.57
C THR A 91 19.19 49.71 15.04
N LEU A 92 19.92 49.07 15.98
CA LEU A 92 19.52 47.79 16.55
C LEU A 92 18.33 47.89 17.52
N MET A 93 18.26 49.01 18.29
CA MET A 93 17.13 49.26 19.17
C MET A 93 15.82 49.48 18.43
N ASN A 94 15.87 50.07 17.23
CA ASN A 94 14.72 50.37 16.40
C ASN A 94 14.54 49.36 15.26
N PHE A 95 15.24 48.22 15.30
CA PHE A 95 15.10 47.18 14.29
C PHE A 95 13.67 46.57 14.36
N PRO A 96 12.95 46.47 13.23
CA PRO A 96 11.54 46.11 13.26
C PRO A 96 11.29 44.63 13.59
N LEU A 97 12.33 43.83 13.72
CA LEU A 97 12.19 42.43 14.16
C LEU A 97 12.61 42.28 15.62
N PRO A 98 11.97 41.43 16.40
CA PRO A 98 12.43 41.07 17.73
C PRO A 98 13.82 40.46 17.68
N ILE A 99 14.74 40.99 18.46
CA ILE A 99 16.13 40.50 18.57
C ILE A 99 16.46 40.29 20.04
N ALA A 100 17.07 39.15 20.34
CA ALA A 100 17.62 38.86 21.66
C ALA A 100 19.03 38.30 21.54
N VAL A 101 19.91 38.73 22.43
CA VAL A 101 21.26 38.24 22.63
C VAL A 101 21.33 37.60 24.02
N PHE A 102 21.74 36.35 24.11
CA PHE A 102 21.79 35.62 25.37
C PHE A 102 23.07 34.78 25.49
N GLN A 103 23.43 34.44 26.70
CA GLN A 103 24.53 33.52 26.96
C GLN A 103 24.10 32.10 26.61
N LEU A 104 24.95 31.38 25.87
CA LEU A 104 24.58 30.08 25.32
C LEU A 104 24.41 28.98 26.39
N GLU A 105 25.16 29.10 27.50
CA GLU A 105 25.21 28.10 28.58
C GLU A 105 23.93 28.08 29.42
N ASP A 106 23.46 29.24 29.86
CA ASP A 106 22.35 29.40 30.81
C ASP A 106 21.12 30.13 30.25
N THR A 107 21.17 30.47 28.96
CA THR A 107 20.14 31.23 28.21
C THR A 107 19.78 32.59 28.78
N ARG A 108 20.65 33.16 29.63
CA ARG A 108 20.46 34.49 30.24
C ARG A 108 20.57 35.58 29.18
N ILE A 109 19.57 36.45 29.13
CA ILE A 109 19.48 37.53 28.15
C ILE A 109 20.47 38.62 28.53
N VAL A 110 21.44 38.89 27.66
CA VAL A 110 22.42 39.96 27.78
C VAL A 110 21.85 41.26 27.22
N TRP A 111 21.13 41.19 26.13
CA TRP A 111 20.50 42.32 25.48
C TRP A 111 19.29 41.84 24.63
N ALA A 112 18.27 42.71 24.55
CA ALA A 112 17.16 42.54 23.63
C ALA A 112 16.57 43.90 23.23
N ASN A 113 16.00 44.02 22.03
CA ASN A 113 15.32 45.21 21.59
C ASN A 113 13.89 45.32 22.14
N GLU A 114 13.25 46.48 21.96
CA GLU A 114 11.89 46.72 22.45
C GLU A 114 10.86 45.78 21.83
N GLU A 115 11.03 45.41 20.54
CA GLU A 115 10.15 44.50 19.82
C GLU A 115 10.15 43.10 20.45
N PHE A 116 11.30 42.59 20.92
CA PHE A 116 11.38 41.32 21.63
C PHE A 116 10.53 41.34 22.91
N PHE A 117 10.64 42.40 23.72
CA PHE A 117 9.84 42.51 24.95
C PHE A 117 8.35 42.69 24.69
N LYS A 118 7.96 43.31 23.56
CA LYS A 118 6.55 43.38 23.14
C LYS A 118 5.99 42.00 22.80
N VAL A 119 6.75 41.22 22.09
CA VAL A 119 6.39 39.83 21.74
C VAL A 119 6.27 38.95 22.98
N CYS A 120 7.20 39.06 23.92
CA CYS A 120 7.16 38.31 25.17
C CYS A 120 6.13 38.81 26.18
N GLY A 121 5.36 39.86 25.88
CA GLY A 121 4.29 40.36 26.76
C GLY A 121 4.80 41.03 28.06
N SER A 122 6.09 41.34 28.14
CA SER A 122 6.67 41.94 29.33
C SER A 122 6.80 43.45 29.18
N LYS A 123 6.25 44.20 30.15
CA LYS A 123 6.43 45.65 30.21
C LYS A 123 7.77 45.97 30.95
N GLY A 124 8.84 46.15 30.16
CA GLY A 124 10.12 46.63 30.66
C GLY A 124 11.22 45.55 30.77
N LYS A 125 12.50 46.07 30.79
CA LYS A 125 13.70 45.23 30.93
C LYS A 125 13.69 44.56 32.30
N ARG A 126 13.60 43.22 32.36
CA ARG A 126 13.88 42.47 33.59
C ARG A 126 15.40 42.26 33.68
N PHE A 127 16.00 42.72 34.76
CA PHE A 127 17.38 42.36 35.09
C PHE A 127 17.44 40.82 35.28
N ASP A 128 18.41 40.17 34.65
CA ASP A 128 18.71 38.73 34.82
C ASP A 128 17.65 37.75 34.25
N ALA A 129 16.84 38.20 33.26
CA ALA A 129 15.87 37.35 32.61
C ALA A 129 16.54 36.25 31.73
N ARG A 130 15.98 35.06 31.71
CA ARG A 130 16.41 33.97 30.83
C ARG A 130 15.40 33.78 29.70
N MET A 131 15.86 33.21 28.59
CA MET A 131 14.96 32.87 27.49
C MET A 131 13.88 31.87 27.93
N SER A 132 14.21 30.97 28.86
CA SER A 132 13.27 30.02 29.48
C SER A 132 12.18 30.69 30.34
N ASP A 133 12.33 31.95 30.75
CA ASP A 133 11.28 32.67 31.49
C ASP A 133 10.12 33.12 30.57
N PHE A 134 10.34 33.12 29.26
CA PHE A 134 9.39 33.52 28.23
C PHE A 134 8.93 32.35 27.36
N LEU A 135 9.70 31.26 27.32
CA LEU A 135 9.54 30.15 26.43
C LEU A 135 9.78 28.84 27.17
N ASP A 136 8.75 28.09 27.37
CA ASP A 136 8.88 26.72 27.84
C ASP A 136 9.76 25.92 26.84
N ASP A 137 10.70 25.12 27.32
CA ASP A 137 11.60 24.27 26.53
C ASP A 137 12.63 24.97 25.61
N PHE A 138 12.86 26.29 25.73
CA PHE A 138 13.92 26.94 24.96
C PHE A 138 15.31 26.53 25.46
N SER A 139 16.14 26.00 24.58
CA SER A 139 17.53 25.69 24.86
C SER A 139 18.44 26.22 23.75
N GLY A 140 19.64 26.66 24.09
CA GLY A 140 20.66 27.13 23.12
C GLY A 140 21.34 25.98 22.33
N LYS A 141 21.01 24.71 22.59
CA LYS A 141 21.69 23.54 22.00
C LYS A 141 21.69 23.54 20.46
N TRP A 142 20.60 23.95 19.81
CA TRP A 142 20.52 24.00 18.34
C TRP A 142 21.58 24.93 17.72
N LEU A 143 21.93 26.04 18.40
CA LEU A 143 22.99 26.92 17.98
C LEU A 143 24.37 26.27 18.16
N SER A 144 24.58 25.54 19.26
CA SER A 144 25.81 24.77 19.49
C SER A 144 26.02 23.66 18.48
N GLU A 145 24.93 23.11 17.94
CA GLU A 145 24.91 22.09 16.87
C GLU A 145 25.13 22.71 15.47
N GLY A 146 25.37 24.02 15.38
CA GLY A 146 25.58 24.71 14.10
C GLY A 146 24.30 24.96 13.28
N LYS A 147 23.12 24.78 13.87
CA LYS A 147 21.84 25.08 13.22
C LYS A 147 21.62 26.60 13.25
N THR A 148 21.06 27.15 12.18
CA THR A 148 20.75 28.59 12.05
C THR A 148 19.27 28.91 12.21
N GLU A 149 18.45 27.88 12.42
CA GLU A 149 16.98 27.99 12.58
C GLU A 149 16.54 27.08 13.72
N PHE A 150 15.68 27.59 14.62
CA PHE A 150 15.09 26.78 15.69
C PHE A 150 14.21 25.69 15.12
N PRO A 151 14.27 24.45 15.66
CA PRO A 151 13.63 23.29 15.03
C PRO A 151 12.12 23.38 14.86
N THR A 152 11.44 24.11 15.75
CA THR A 152 9.99 24.26 15.77
C THR A 152 9.57 25.72 15.70
N LEU A 153 8.34 25.99 15.26
CA LEU A 153 7.74 27.30 15.42
C LEU A 153 7.45 27.54 16.90
N LEU A 154 7.78 28.74 17.38
CA LEU A 154 7.47 29.15 18.75
C LEU A 154 6.13 29.90 18.78
N GLU A 155 5.23 29.46 19.64
CA GLU A 155 3.94 30.12 19.83
C GLU A 155 3.99 31.03 21.07
N LEU A 156 3.73 32.32 20.86
CA LEU A 156 3.71 33.33 21.93
C LEU A 156 2.55 34.30 21.69
N ASN A 157 1.72 34.47 22.72
CA ASN A 157 0.60 35.40 22.69
C ASN A 157 -0.34 35.19 21.48
N GLY A 158 -0.53 33.94 21.05
CA GLY A 158 -1.37 33.56 19.90
C GLY A 158 -0.73 33.89 18.54
N ARG A 159 0.56 34.21 18.50
CA ARG A 159 1.33 34.37 17.27
C ARG A 159 2.43 33.34 17.17
N ARG A 160 2.76 32.94 15.93
CA ARG A 160 3.79 31.94 15.63
C ARG A 160 5.02 32.59 15.04
N TYR A 161 6.16 32.31 15.66
CA TYR A 161 7.44 32.89 15.29
C TYR A 161 8.40 31.82 14.79
N ARG A 162 9.08 32.15 13.70
CA ARG A 162 10.25 31.41 13.22
C ARG A 162 11.49 32.13 13.76
N VAL A 163 12.28 31.39 14.54
CA VAL A 163 13.47 31.95 15.18
C VAL A 163 14.70 31.50 14.43
N HIS A 164 15.48 32.49 14.02
CA HIS A 164 16.81 32.31 13.43
C HIS A 164 17.87 32.81 14.37
N GLY A 165 19.06 32.22 14.34
CA GLY A 165 20.14 32.67 15.19
C GLY A 165 21.51 32.22 14.74
N ASN A 166 22.50 32.85 15.34
CA ASN A 166 23.92 32.56 15.16
C ASN A 166 24.64 32.62 16.49
N VAL A 167 25.78 31.92 16.59
CA VAL A 167 26.68 32.01 17.74
C VAL A 167 27.77 32.99 17.43
N VAL A 168 28.07 33.88 18.40
CA VAL A 168 29.18 34.78 18.36
C VAL A 168 30.08 34.50 19.56
N ARG A 169 31.37 34.38 19.29
CA ARG A 169 32.39 34.29 20.34
C ARG A 169 32.65 35.66 20.90
N HIS A 170 32.63 35.80 22.22
CA HIS A 170 32.96 37.02 22.92
C HIS A 170 34.09 36.74 23.89
N ASP A 171 35.22 37.35 23.66
CA ASP A 171 36.42 37.23 24.49
C ASP A 171 36.43 38.38 25.52
N PHE A 172 36.17 38.07 26.78
CA PHE A 172 36.37 38.94 27.93
C PHE A 172 37.72 38.58 28.54
N ASP A 173 38.73 39.46 28.41
CA ASP A 173 40.10 39.27 28.91
C ASP A 173 40.68 37.85 28.74
N ASP A 174 41.99 37.74 28.64
CA ASP A 174 42.78 36.57 28.17
C ASP A 174 42.46 35.19 28.81
N GLN A 175 41.41 35.00 29.60
CA GLN A 175 41.13 33.72 30.29
C GLN A 175 39.68 33.21 30.24
N ASP A 176 38.65 34.00 29.85
CA ASP A 176 37.27 33.50 29.78
C ASP A 176 36.62 33.79 28.43
N THR A 177 36.47 32.74 27.63
CA THR A 177 35.74 32.78 26.36
C THR A 177 34.26 32.46 26.60
N THR A 178 33.35 33.40 26.40
CA THR A 178 31.91 33.17 26.45
C THR A 178 31.30 33.14 25.06
N PHE A 179 30.35 32.22 24.85
CA PHE A 179 29.59 32.16 23.61
C PHE A 179 28.23 32.82 23.79
N LEU A 180 27.90 33.74 22.89
CA LEU A 180 26.61 34.41 22.84
C LEU A 180 25.77 33.89 21.67
N GLY A 181 24.51 33.58 21.94
CA GLY A 181 23.51 33.34 20.92
C GLY A 181 22.82 34.65 20.54
N ILE A 182 22.79 34.99 19.26
CA ILE A 182 22.01 36.09 18.72
C ILE A 182 20.83 35.49 17.96
N THR A 183 19.61 35.88 18.33
CA THR A 183 18.39 35.42 17.67
C THR A 183 17.57 36.59 17.14
N TYR A 184 16.94 36.37 15.97
CA TYR A 184 15.94 37.28 15.43
C TYR A 184 14.69 36.46 15.06
N TRP A 185 13.52 37.06 15.27
CA TRP A 185 12.26 36.38 15.27
C TRP A 185 11.37 36.96 14.16
N VAL A 186 10.88 36.07 13.33
CA VAL A 186 10.01 36.41 12.19
C VAL A 186 8.60 35.94 12.51
N ASP A 187 7.67 36.87 12.61
CA ASP A 187 6.24 36.53 12.70
C ASP A 187 5.80 35.85 11.40
N VAL A 188 5.40 34.60 11.50
CA VAL A 188 4.94 33.76 10.38
C VAL A 188 3.49 33.35 10.54
N THR A 189 2.76 33.98 11.48
CA THR A 189 1.39 33.61 11.82
C THR A 189 0.50 33.56 10.59
N ASP A 190 0.41 34.67 9.87
CA ASP A 190 -0.44 34.78 8.69
C ASP A 190 -0.03 33.80 7.58
N TYR A 191 1.28 33.61 7.40
CA TYR A 191 1.81 32.64 6.43
C TYR A 191 1.48 31.20 6.81
N ASP A 192 1.64 30.87 8.08
CA ASP A 192 1.37 29.53 8.58
C ASP A 192 -0.13 29.22 8.61
N ASP A 193 -0.96 30.23 8.95
CA ASP A 193 -2.42 30.12 8.84
C ASP A 193 -2.88 29.85 7.40
N ILE A 194 -2.34 30.61 6.44
CA ILE A 194 -2.64 30.39 5.02
C ILE A 194 -2.14 29.01 4.57
N ARG A 195 -0.97 28.61 5.03
CA ARG A 195 -0.44 27.27 4.71
C ARG A 195 -1.32 26.15 5.25
N ILE A 196 -1.74 26.27 6.51
CA ILE A 196 -2.63 25.29 7.16
C ILE A 196 -3.99 25.27 6.43
N GLU A 197 -4.56 26.45 6.17
CA GLU A 197 -5.84 26.55 5.45
C GLU A 197 -5.73 25.97 4.04
N TYR A 198 -4.65 26.24 3.31
CA TYR A 198 -4.40 25.64 1.99
C TYR A 198 -4.33 24.12 2.05
N GLU A 199 -3.57 23.56 3.00
CA GLU A 199 -3.45 22.10 3.15
C GLU A 199 -4.78 21.46 3.55
N GLN A 200 -5.56 22.11 4.41
CA GLN A 200 -6.84 21.59 4.88
C GLN A 200 -7.97 21.75 3.87
N SER A 201 -7.94 22.79 3.04
CA SER A 201 -8.94 23.06 2.01
C SER A 201 -8.67 22.35 0.68
N ARG A 202 -7.56 21.61 0.57
CA ARG A 202 -7.26 20.85 -0.66
C ARG A 202 -8.42 19.92 -1.01
N PRO A 203 -8.84 19.89 -2.28
CA PRO A 203 -9.94 19.05 -2.70
C PRO A 203 -9.55 17.57 -2.69
N VAL A 204 -10.48 16.76 -2.24
CA VAL A 204 -10.45 15.30 -2.29
C VAL A 204 -11.57 14.83 -3.19
N ALA A 205 -11.25 13.97 -4.16
CA ALA A 205 -12.25 13.31 -4.98
C ALA A 205 -12.57 11.92 -4.38
N GLY A 206 -13.83 11.52 -4.51
CA GLY A 206 -14.29 10.19 -4.12
C GLY A 206 -15.20 9.59 -5.19
N ILE A 207 -15.10 8.29 -5.38
CA ILE A 207 -16.03 7.49 -6.18
C ILE A 207 -16.75 6.52 -5.24
N LEU A 208 -18.08 6.59 -5.26
CA LEU A 208 -18.94 5.67 -4.52
C LEU A 208 -19.65 4.76 -5.54
N LEU A 209 -19.60 3.47 -5.28
CA LEU A 209 -20.24 2.42 -6.06
C LEU A 209 -21.26 1.69 -5.18
N ILE A 210 -22.46 1.43 -5.71
CA ILE A 210 -23.43 0.54 -5.07
C ILE A 210 -23.11 -0.89 -5.54
N ASP A 211 -22.56 -1.71 -4.66
CA ASP A 211 -22.02 -3.02 -5.02
C ASP A 211 -23.07 -3.99 -5.57
N ASN A 212 -24.25 -3.99 -4.99
CA ASN A 212 -25.32 -4.94 -5.29
C ASN A 212 -26.53 -4.32 -6.02
N TYR A 213 -26.31 -3.21 -6.78
CA TYR A 213 -27.38 -2.47 -7.46
C TYR A 213 -28.24 -3.34 -8.38
N GLU A 214 -27.65 -4.22 -9.17
CA GLU A 214 -28.39 -5.11 -10.08
C GLU A 214 -29.25 -6.09 -9.31
N GLU A 215 -28.75 -6.66 -8.22
CA GLU A 215 -29.49 -7.59 -7.36
C GLU A 215 -30.69 -6.89 -6.69
N LEU A 216 -30.48 -5.67 -6.18
CA LEU A 216 -31.54 -4.86 -5.58
C LEU A 216 -32.66 -4.48 -6.56
N THR A 217 -32.31 -4.33 -7.85
CA THR A 217 -33.26 -3.83 -8.87
C THR A 217 -33.80 -4.90 -9.81
N LYS A 218 -33.17 -6.10 -9.86
CA LYS A 218 -33.58 -7.20 -10.72
C LYS A 218 -34.98 -7.69 -10.33
N ASN A 219 -35.86 -7.76 -11.34
CA ASN A 219 -37.26 -8.21 -11.19
C ASN A 219 -38.12 -7.37 -10.23
N GLN A 220 -37.70 -6.17 -9.83
CA GLN A 220 -38.48 -5.27 -8.99
C GLN A 220 -39.35 -4.34 -9.84
N PRO A 221 -40.58 -4.02 -9.39
CA PRO A 221 -41.41 -2.97 -10.02
C PRO A 221 -40.70 -1.61 -10.00
N ASP A 222 -41.00 -0.75 -10.99
CA ASP A 222 -40.42 0.60 -11.09
C ASP A 222 -40.60 1.43 -9.80
N LYS A 223 -41.72 1.26 -9.12
CA LYS A 223 -42.03 1.96 -7.86
C LYS A 223 -41.00 1.56 -6.75
N GLU A 224 -40.66 0.29 -6.64
CA GLU A 224 -39.72 -0.18 -5.64
C GLU A 224 -38.30 0.22 -5.98
N ARG A 225 -37.89 0.13 -7.24
CA ARG A 225 -36.60 0.63 -7.73
C ARG A 225 -36.38 2.10 -7.42
N ASN A 226 -37.43 2.93 -7.64
CA ASN A 226 -37.39 4.35 -7.33
C ASN A 226 -37.29 4.57 -5.81
N ARG A 227 -38.06 3.82 -5.00
CA ARG A 227 -38.00 3.92 -3.53
C ARG A 227 -36.60 3.67 -2.98
N ILE A 228 -35.96 2.58 -3.41
CA ILE A 228 -34.60 2.23 -3.00
C ILE A 228 -33.63 3.35 -3.40
N ARG A 229 -33.68 3.80 -4.65
CA ARG A 229 -32.85 4.88 -5.14
C ARG A 229 -33.04 6.17 -4.33
N ASP A 230 -34.28 6.60 -4.14
CA ASP A 230 -34.58 7.85 -3.44
C ASP A 230 -34.10 7.77 -1.98
N SER A 231 -34.22 6.61 -1.32
CA SER A 231 -33.69 6.39 0.02
C SER A 231 -32.14 6.45 0.07
N ILE A 232 -31.45 5.91 -0.93
CA ILE A 232 -29.98 6.02 -1.03
C ILE A 232 -29.59 7.48 -1.24
N GLU A 233 -30.23 8.18 -2.18
CA GLU A 233 -29.94 9.59 -2.48
C GLU A 233 -30.20 10.51 -1.28
N GLU A 234 -31.24 10.22 -0.48
CA GLU A 234 -31.51 10.93 0.77
C GLU A 234 -30.38 10.75 1.78
N LYS A 235 -29.93 9.51 2.02
CA LYS A 235 -28.80 9.21 2.92
C LYS A 235 -27.51 9.86 2.47
N LEU A 236 -27.20 9.76 1.17
CA LEU A 236 -26.01 10.38 0.57
C LEU A 236 -26.06 11.90 0.65
N SER A 237 -27.24 12.52 0.44
CA SER A 237 -27.40 13.97 0.54
C SER A 237 -27.24 14.46 1.98
N ALA A 238 -27.79 13.73 2.95
CA ALA A 238 -27.60 14.04 4.36
C ALA A 238 -26.12 13.98 4.75
N TRP A 239 -25.45 12.89 4.40
CA TRP A 239 -24.02 12.72 4.63
C TRP A 239 -23.17 13.80 3.94
N ALA A 240 -23.47 14.15 2.69
CA ALA A 240 -22.77 15.21 1.96
C ALA A 240 -22.91 16.58 2.68
N ASN A 241 -24.08 16.88 3.22
CA ASN A 241 -24.31 18.11 3.99
C ASN A 241 -23.50 18.10 5.31
N ASP A 242 -23.46 16.99 6.02
CA ASP A 242 -22.72 16.85 7.28
C ASP A 242 -21.22 17.07 7.08
N CYS A 243 -20.67 16.53 5.99
CA CYS A 243 -19.25 16.68 5.65
C CYS A 243 -18.93 17.87 4.74
N LYS A 244 -19.91 18.78 4.54
CA LYS A 244 -19.77 19.97 3.68
C LYS A 244 -19.23 19.64 2.28
N GLY A 245 -19.57 18.46 1.78
CA GLY A 245 -19.14 17.95 0.49
C GLY A 245 -20.25 18.08 -0.56
N ILE A 246 -19.92 17.64 -1.77
CA ILE A 246 -20.84 17.53 -2.89
C ILE A 246 -20.92 16.08 -3.31
N VAL A 247 -22.13 15.54 -3.45
CA VAL A 247 -22.37 14.22 -4.05
C VAL A 247 -23.16 14.41 -5.34
N ARG A 248 -22.70 13.78 -6.41
CA ARG A 248 -23.36 13.81 -7.73
C ARG A 248 -23.39 12.42 -8.32
N ARG A 249 -24.54 12.03 -8.79
CA ARG A 249 -24.72 10.78 -9.50
C ARG A 249 -24.10 10.88 -10.90
N LEU A 250 -23.24 9.92 -11.24
CA LEU A 250 -22.60 9.78 -12.55
C LEU A 250 -23.35 8.75 -13.41
N ASP A 251 -23.72 7.61 -12.81
CA ASP A 251 -24.44 6.51 -13.47
C ASP A 251 -25.46 5.89 -12.50
N ARG A 252 -26.04 4.75 -12.88
CA ARG A 252 -27.09 4.04 -12.11
C ARG A 252 -26.64 3.69 -10.70
N ASP A 253 -25.41 3.24 -10.57
CA ASP A 253 -24.79 2.72 -9.36
C ASP A 253 -23.54 3.49 -8.93
N ARG A 254 -23.21 4.58 -9.65
CA ARG A 254 -21.95 5.32 -9.45
C ARG A 254 -22.19 6.78 -9.10
N TYR A 255 -21.52 7.26 -8.05
CA TYR A 255 -21.58 8.64 -7.57
C TYR A 255 -20.19 9.24 -7.43
N LEU A 256 -20.07 10.52 -7.80
CA LEU A 256 -18.89 11.34 -7.52
C LEU A 256 -19.08 12.05 -6.17
N VAL A 257 -18.07 12.06 -5.37
CA VAL A 257 -17.98 12.78 -4.09
C VAL A 257 -16.84 13.78 -4.18
N LEU A 258 -17.10 15.02 -3.81
CA LEU A 258 -16.07 16.06 -3.70
C LEU A 258 -16.16 16.70 -2.32
N LEU A 259 -15.04 16.80 -1.62
CA LEU A 259 -14.94 17.36 -0.28
C LEU A 259 -13.57 17.95 -0.02
N GLU A 260 -13.39 18.65 1.09
CA GLU A 260 -12.10 19.16 1.51
C GLU A 260 -11.35 18.14 2.38
N LYS A 261 -10.03 18.19 2.35
CA LYS A 261 -9.14 17.28 3.10
C LYS A 261 -9.47 17.24 4.60
N ARG A 262 -9.81 18.40 5.21
CA ARG A 262 -10.23 18.49 6.62
C ARG A 262 -11.44 17.60 6.95
N ASN A 263 -12.39 17.47 6.01
CA ASN A 263 -13.58 16.67 6.19
C ASN A 263 -13.27 15.18 6.02
N LEU A 264 -12.37 14.80 5.10
CA LEU A 264 -11.89 13.42 4.99
C LEU A 264 -11.20 12.97 6.28
N ALA A 265 -10.38 13.82 6.89
CA ALA A 265 -9.73 13.52 8.16
C ALA A 265 -10.73 13.22 9.29
N SER A 266 -11.81 13.99 9.36
CA SER A 266 -12.92 13.73 10.30
C SER A 266 -13.61 12.40 10.02
N MET A 267 -13.87 12.07 8.75
CA MET A 267 -14.47 10.79 8.36
C MET A 267 -13.59 9.58 8.66
N LYS A 268 -12.26 9.72 8.52
CA LYS A 268 -11.31 8.67 8.92
C LYS A 268 -11.44 8.36 10.42
N GLN A 269 -11.58 9.38 11.27
CA GLN A 269 -11.78 9.21 12.73
C GLN A 269 -13.12 8.53 13.04
N ASP A 270 -14.18 8.89 12.33
CA ASP A 270 -15.53 8.31 12.41
C ASP A 270 -15.65 6.94 11.71
N LYS A 271 -14.56 6.42 11.12
CA LYS A 271 -14.53 5.16 10.37
C LYS A 271 -15.60 5.08 9.26
N PHE A 272 -15.93 6.20 8.66
CA PHE A 272 -16.89 6.31 7.54
C PHE A 272 -18.28 5.73 7.85
N HIS A 273 -18.92 6.24 8.87
CA HIS A 273 -20.27 5.82 9.30
C HIS A 273 -21.33 5.81 8.18
N VAL A 274 -21.09 6.51 7.09
CA VAL A 274 -21.95 6.52 5.88
C VAL A 274 -22.21 5.12 5.33
N VAL A 275 -21.24 4.22 5.38
CA VAL A 275 -21.39 2.82 4.91
C VAL A 275 -22.50 2.12 5.69
N GLU A 276 -22.49 2.25 7.02
CA GLU A 276 -23.55 1.66 7.87
C GLU A 276 -24.90 2.36 7.68
N ALA A 277 -24.90 3.68 7.49
CA ALA A 277 -26.10 4.45 7.21
C ALA A 277 -26.78 4.00 5.90
N ILE A 278 -26.00 3.72 4.85
CA ILE A 278 -26.53 3.21 3.57
C ILE A 278 -26.98 1.76 3.70
N ARG A 279 -26.24 0.92 4.44
CA ARG A 279 -26.61 -0.48 4.70
C ARG A 279 -27.97 -0.61 5.41
N SER A 280 -28.43 0.40 6.13
CA SER A 280 -29.77 0.43 6.72
C SER A 280 -30.91 0.55 5.71
N VAL A 281 -30.60 0.80 4.42
CA VAL A 281 -31.58 0.78 3.33
C VAL A 281 -31.73 -0.65 2.84
N GLU A 282 -32.94 -1.20 2.89
CA GLU A 282 -33.22 -2.58 2.47
C GLU A 282 -34.24 -2.59 1.34
N SER A 283 -34.13 -3.56 0.45
CA SER A 283 -35.15 -3.86 -0.55
C SER A 283 -36.38 -4.51 0.11
N ALA A 284 -37.49 -4.61 -0.63
CA ALA A 284 -38.68 -5.33 -0.19
C ALA A 284 -38.41 -6.84 0.10
N ALA A 285 -37.33 -7.39 -0.45
CA ALA A 285 -36.86 -8.76 -0.20
C ALA A 285 -35.94 -8.88 1.02
N GLY A 286 -35.71 -7.80 1.78
CA GLY A 286 -34.81 -7.78 2.94
C GLY A 286 -33.32 -7.77 2.59
N ILE A 287 -32.97 -7.42 1.35
CA ILE A 287 -31.56 -7.30 0.92
C ILE A 287 -31.07 -5.89 1.25
N ALA A 288 -30.05 -5.78 2.09
CA ALA A 288 -29.42 -4.52 2.45
C ALA A 288 -28.57 -3.97 1.30
N VAL A 289 -28.51 -2.63 1.20
CA VAL A 289 -27.63 -1.96 0.22
C VAL A 289 -26.19 -2.00 0.71
N THR A 290 -25.26 -2.41 -0.15
CA THR A 290 -23.82 -2.37 0.13
C THR A 290 -23.13 -1.36 -0.79
N VAL A 291 -22.12 -0.66 -0.26
CA VAL A 291 -21.40 0.37 -1.01
C VAL A 291 -19.89 0.25 -0.82
N SER A 292 -19.18 0.44 -1.92
CA SER A 292 -17.72 0.62 -1.94
C SER A 292 -17.40 2.08 -2.26
N ILE A 293 -16.50 2.68 -1.47
CA ILE A 293 -16.09 4.07 -1.66
C ILE A 293 -14.58 4.14 -1.79
N GLY A 294 -14.11 4.78 -2.85
CA GLY A 294 -12.70 5.12 -3.03
C GLY A 294 -12.47 6.61 -2.90
N PHE A 295 -11.49 7.05 -2.11
CA PHE A 295 -11.07 8.44 -2.02
C PHE A 295 -9.63 8.61 -2.50
N GLY A 296 -9.38 9.70 -3.24
CA GLY A 296 -8.05 10.15 -3.66
C GLY A 296 -7.59 11.35 -2.83
N GLU A 297 -6.54 11.17 -2.03
CA GLU A 297 -5.95 12.17 -1.15
C GLU A 297 -4.54 12.55 -1.62
N ASP A 298 -4.08 13.76 -1.30
CA ASP A 298 -2.74 14.28 -1.59
C ASP A 298 -2.32 14.28 -3.08
N ALA A 299 -3.29 14.33 -3.97
CA ALA A 299 -3.09 14.42 -5.41
C ALA A 299 -2.54 15.80 -5.82
N GLN A 300 -1.87 15.90 -6.96
CA GLN A 300 -1.35 17.16 -7.49
C GLN A 300 -2.47 18.03 -8.07
N ASP A 301 -3.40 17.40 -8.75
CA ASP A 301 -4.53 18.05 -9.41
C ASP A 301 -5.81 17.21 -9.31
N PHE A 302 -6.91 17.72 -9.86
CA PHE A 302 -8.21 17.04 -9.84
C PHE A 302 -8.22 15.73 -10.65
N SER A 303 -7.43 15.64 -11.72
CA SER A 303 -7.37 14.46 -12.57
C SER A 303 -6.70 13.30 -11.81
N GLU A 304 -5.57 13.57 -11.16
CA GLU A 304 -4.88 12.59 -10.32
C GLU A 304 -5.73 12.19 -9.11
N ALA A 305 -6.45 13.16 -8.49
CA ALA A 305 -7.36 12.87 -7.38
C ALA A 305 -8.48 11.91 -7.80
N LEU A 306 -9.05 12.12 -8.98
CA LEU A 306 -10.08 11.23 -9.52
C LEU A 306 -9.52 9.86 -9.87
N GLN A 307 -8.34 9.77 -10.49
CA GLN A 307 -7.68 8.50 -10.77
C GLN A 307 -7.39 7.72 -9.47
N PHE A 308 -6.91 8.38 -8.43
CA PHE A 308 -6.71 7.74 -7.13
C PHE A 308 -8.03 7.24 -6.53
N ALA A 309 -9.11 8.03 -6.65
CA ALA A 309 -10.43 7.64 -6.17
C ALA A 309 -10.97 6.42 -6.94
N GLU A 310 -10.79 6.37 -8.26
CA GLU A 310 -11.19 5.24 -9.11
C GLU A 310 -10.41 3.97 -8.74
N MET A 311 -9.09 4.05 -8.65
CA MET A 311 -8.25 2.93 -8.21
C MET A 311 -8.64 2.43 -6.81
N ALA A 312 -8.93 3.35 -5.89
CA ALA A 312 -9.36 3.02 -4.53
C ALA A 312 -10.74 2.35 -4.51
N ALA A 313 -11.69 2.81 -5.34
CA ALA A 313 -13.01 2.22 -5.45
C ALA A 313 -12.97 0.83 -6.08
N GLU A 314 -12.18 0.63 -7.14
CA GLU A 314 -11.95 -0.67 -7.74
C GLU A 314 -11.32 -1.65 -6.73
N LEU A 315 -10.35 -1.16 -5.96
CA LEU A 315 -9.72 -1.95 -4.90
C LEU A 315 -10.73 -2.31 -3.79
N ALA A 316 -11.63 -1.40 -3.41
CA ALA A 316 -12.70 -1.66 -2.46
C ALA A 316 -13.62 -2.79 -2.94
N VAL A 317 -14.07 -2.70 -4.20
CA VAL A 317 -14.91 -3.74 -4.83
C VAL A 317 -14.18 -5.09 -4.92
N SER A 318 -12.92 -5.08 -5.38
CA SER A 318 -12.12 -6.31 -5.54
C SER A 318 -11.81 -7.01 -4.20
N ARG A 319 -11.85 -6.28 -3.09
CA ARG A 319 -11.68 -6.82 -1.73
C ARG A 319 -12.98 -7.33 -1.10
N GLY A 320 -14.07 -7.35 -1.87
CA GLY A 320 -15.34 -7.87 -1.42
C GLY A 320 -16.44 -6.82 -1.25
N GLY A 321 -16.17 -5.57 -1.55
CA GLY A 321 -17.14 -4.48 -1.40
C GLY A 321 -17.40 -4.08 0.04
N ASP A 322 -18.43 -3.24 0.24
CA ASP A 322 -18.92 -2.77 1.54
C ASP A 322 -17.84 -2.16 2.45
N GLN A 323 -16.96 -1.37 1.86
CA GLN A 323 -15.82 -0.77 2.53
C GLN A 323 -15.39 0.55 1.89
N VAL A 324 -14.55 1.28 2.60
CA VAL A 324 -13.93 2.51 2.10
C VAL A 324 -12.43 2.30 1.97
N VAL A 325 -11.88 2.74 0.85
CA VAL A 325 -10.45 2.75 0.60
C VAL A 325 -10.01 4.19 0.32
N VAL A 326 -8.98 4.65 0.99
CA VAL A 326 -8.37 5.95 0.75
C VAL A 326 -6.99 5.73 0.16
N LYS A 327 -6.75 6.27 -1.03
CA LYS A 327 -5.45 6.23 -1.71
C LYS A 327 -4.78 7.60 -1.61
N ASN A 328 -3.56 7.62 -1.12
CA ASN A 328 -2.61 8.71 -1.27
C ASN A 328 -1.48 8.30 -2.23
N ARG A 329 -0.48 9.14 -2.42
CA ARG A 329 0.65 8.84 -3.33
C ARG A 329 1.46 7.62 -2.95
N LEU A 330 1.51 7.27 -1.67
CA LEU A 330 2.43 6.27 -1.14
C LEU A 330 1.73 4.97 -0.73
N SER A 331 0.44 5.03 -0.36
CA SER A 331 -0.24 3.91 0.29
C SER A 331 -1.74 3.91 0.06
N PHE A 332 -2.36 2.80 0.48
CA PHE A 332 -3.80 2.65 0.62
C PHE A 332 -4.15 2.44 2.09
N GLU A 333 -5.23 3.07 2.54
CA GLU A 333 -5.82 2.89 3.86
C GLU A 333 -7.21 2.26 3.71
N PHE A 334 -7.57 1.34 4.58
CA PHE A 334 -8.80 0.55 4.47
C PHE A 334 -9.68 0.75 5.69
N TYR A 335 -11.00 0.95 5.46
CA TYR A 335 -12.00 1.18 6.49
C TYR A 335 -13.25 0.36 6.21
N GLY A 336 -13.82 -0.33 7.21
CA GLY A 336 -15.02 -1.16 7.06
C GLY A 336 -14.69 -2.60 6.64
N GLY A 337 -15.54 -3.22 5.81
CA GLY A 337 -15.38 -4.60 5.38
C GLY A 337 -15.90 -5.64 6.38
N ARG A 338 -16.96 -5.31 7.14
CA ARG A 338 -17.64 -6.22 8.07
C ARG A 338 -18.77 -7.03 7.42
N GLY A 339 -19.09 -6.75 6.14
CA GLY A 339 -20.15 -7.43 5.39
C GLY A 339 -19.88 -8.93 5.27
N GLY A 340 -20.90 -9.75 5.52
CA GLY A 340 -20.86 -11.18 5.23
C GLY A 340 -20.60 -11.38 3.74
N GLU A 341 -19.87 -12.43 3.40
CA GLU A 341 -19.55 -12.79 2.02
C GLU A 341 -20.85 -13.09 1.27
N ILE A 342 -21.27 -12.17 0.39
CA ILE A 342 -22.39 -12.42 -0.55
C ILE A 342 -21.79 -12.98 -1.82
N GLU A 343 -22.05 -14.25 -2.07
CA GLU A 343 -21.64 -14.95 -3.28
C GLU A 343 -22.35 -14.34 -4.50
N LYS A 344 -21.65 -13.53 -5.30
CA LYS A 344 -22.21 -12.97 -6.55
C LYS A 344 -21.99 -13.96 -7.69
N ARG A 345 -23.07 -14.61 -8.11
CA ARG A 345 -23.06 -15.50 -9.27
C ARG A 345 -23.27 -14.70 -10.56
N THR A 346 -22.22 -14.48 -11.35
CA THR A 346 -22.34 -13.96 -12.71
C THR A 346 -21.71 -14.90 -13.72
N LYS A 347 -22.49 -15.90 -14.20
CA LYS A 347 -22.11 -16.77 -15.34
C LYS A 347 -21.61 -15.98 -16.55
N VAL A 348 -22.10 -14.74 -16.73
CA VAL A 348 -21.65 -13.85 -17.79
C VAL A 348 -20.18 -13.46 -17.62
N LYS A 349 -19.73 -13.20 -16.38
CA LYS A 349 -18.34 -12.83 -16.11
C LYS A 349 -17.40 -14.01 -16.37
N SER A 350 -17.72 -15.21 -15.88
CA SER A 350 -16.92 -16.42 -16.13
C SER A 350 -16.79 -16.70 -17.63
N ARG A 351 -17.86 -16.53 -18.41
CA ARG A 351 -17.81 -16.67 -19.88
C ARG A 351 -16.91 -15.63 -20.56
N VAL A 352 -16.99 -14.37 -20.16
CA VAL A 352 -16.13 -13.31 -20.72
C VAL A 352 -14.66 -13.60 -20.39
N MET A 353 -14.36 -13.99 -19.13
CA MET A 353 -13.00 -14.33 -18.72
C MET A 353 -12.48 -15.58 -19.44
N ALA A 354 -13.34 -16.59 -19.64
CA ALA A 354 -13.03 -17.81 -20.37
C ALA A 354 -12.64 -17.50 -21.83
N ASN A 355 -13.47 -16.75 -22.56
CA ASN A 355 -13.18 -16.36 -23.93
C ASN A 355 -11.90 -15.50 -24.04
N THR A 356 -11.68 -14.61 -23.06
CA THR A 356 -10.49 -13.76 -23.05
C THR A 356 -9.23 -14.57 -22.80
N LEU A 357 -9.24 -15.48 -21.82
CA LEU A 357 -8.11 -16.37 -21.54
C LEU A 357 -7.80 -17.26 -22.76
N GLN A 358 -8.81 -17.86 -23.36
CA GLN A 358 -8.64 -18.68 -24.56
C GLN A 358 -8.02 -17.88 -25.70
N SER A 359 -8.51 -16.68 -26.00
CA SER A 359 -7.93 -15.81 -27.03
C SER A 359 -6.49 -15.43 -26.75
N LEU A 360 -6.13 -15.14 -25.46
CA LEU A 360 -4.75 -14.83 -25.08
C LEU A 360 -3.83 -16.05 -25.28
N ILE A 361 -4.32 -17.25 -24.95
CA ILE A 361 -3.58 -18.50 -25.16
C ILE A 361 -3.37 -18.78 -26.64
N GLU A 362 -4.42 -18.71 -27.46
CA GLU A 362 -4.37 -18.97 -28.92
C GLU A 362 -3.42 -18.00 -29.65
N ASP A 363 -3.35 -16.76 -29.19
CA ASP A 363 -2.45 -15.72 -29.71
C ASP A 363 -0.99 -15.85 -29.25
N SER A 364 -0.70 -16.81 -28.37
CA SER A 364 0.62 -16.96 -27.77
C SER A 364 1.48 -18.01 -28.47
N SER A 365 2.81 -17.80 -28.49
CA SER A 365 3.77 -18.81 -28.94
C SER A 365 3.89 -19.97 -27.94
N ARG A 366 3.75 -19.64 -26.65
CA ARG A 366 3.84 -20.57 -25.52
C ARG A 366 3.18 -19.94 -24.29
N VAL A 367 2.65 -20.80 -23.42
CA VAL A 367 2.09 -20.42 -22.13
C VAL A 367 3.00 -20.90 -21.00
N PHE A 368 3.42 -19.97 -20.15
CA PHE A 368 4.03 -20.28 -18.87
C PHE A 368 3.00 -20.05 -17.76
N VAL A 369 2.94 -20.97 -16.80
CA VAL A 369 2.06 -20.83 -15.65
C VAL A 369 2.88 -20.92 -14.38
N MET A 370 2.73 -19.96 -13.47
CA MET A 370 3.36 -20.00 -12.16
C MET A 370 2.37 -19.62 -11.07
N GLY A 371 2.52 -20.20 -9.90
CA GLY A 371 1.80 -19.85 -8.69
C GLY A 371 2.63 -18.96 -7.75
N HIS A 372 2.26 -19.03 -6.47
CA HIS A 372 3.06 -18.41 -5.40
C HIS A 372 4.26 -19.29 -5.03
N ARG A 373 5.28 -18.68 -4.38
CA ARG A 373 6.40 -19.42 -3.78
C ARG A 373 5.88 -20.46 -2.79
N TYR A 374 6.50 -21.62 -2.76
CA TYR A 374 6.04 -22.78 -1.97
C TYR A 374 4.66 -23.26 -2.41
N SER A 375 4.43 -23.29 -3.71
CA SER A 375 3.16 -23.67 -4.35
C SER A 375 2.52 -24.89 -3.69
N ASP A 376 1.25 -24.79 -3.41
CA ASP A 376 0.45 -25.87 -2.85
C ASP A 376 -0.45 -26.54 -3.90
N LEU A 377 -1.43 -27.36 -3.46
CA LEU A 377 -2.31 -28.07 -4.38
C LEU A 377 -3.27 -27.15 -5.12
N ASP A 378 -3.62 -25.96 -4.59
CA ASP A 378 -4.46 -25.03 -5.33
C ASP A 378 -3.66 -24.33 -6.42
N ALA A 379 -2.45 -23.82 -6.11
CA ALA A 379 -1.57 -23.20 -7.10
C ALA A 379 -1.22 -24.16 -8.25
N ILE A 380 -0.79 -25.40 -7.94
CA ILE A 380 -0.42 -26.38 -8.97
C ILE A 380 -1.67 -26.92 -9.69
N GLY A 381 -2.79 -27.14 -8.98
CA GLY A 381 -4.06 -27.56 -9.58
C GLY A 381 -4.60 -26.51 -10.55
N ALA A 382 -4.58 -25.24 -10.17
CA ALA A 382 -4.94 -24.14 -11.04
C ALA A 382 -3.99 -24.02 -12.25
N ALA A 383 -2.68 -24.18 -12.05
CA ALA A 383 -1.72 -24.23 -13.15
C ALA A 383 -2.04 -25.35 -14.15
N VAL A 384 -2.43 -26.53 -13.66
CA VAL A 384 -2.89 -27.65 -14.51
C VAL A 384 -4.18 -27.27 -15.25
N GLY A 385 -5.10 -26.54 -14.62
CA GLY A 385 -6.31 -26.03 -15.27
C GLY A 385 -6.00 -25.11 -16.46
N VAL A 386 -5.05 -24.18 -16.33
CA VAL A 386 -4.56 -23.35 -17.45
C VAL A 386 -3.91 -24.23 -18.53
N CYS A 387 -3.09 -25.20 -18.13
CA CYS A 387 -2.45 -26.13 -19.08
C CYS A 387 -3.50 -26.97 -19.83
N CYS A 388 -4.62 -27.35 -19.19
CA CYS A 388 -5.75 -28.02 -19.86
C CYS A 388 -6.27 -27.14 -21.00
N VAL A 389 -6.55 -25.86 -20.78
CA VAL A 389 -7.00 -24.92 -21.84
C VAL A 389 -5.95 -24.80 -22.93
N ALA A 390 -4.67 -24.63 -22.57
CA ALA A 390 -3.57 -24.51 -23.55
C ALA A 390 -3.39 -25.78 -24.40
N ARG A 391 -3.51 -26.96 -23.79
CA ARG A 391 -3.47 -28.27 -24.45
C ARG A 391 -4.61 -28.41 -25.50
N LEU A 392 -5.79 -28.00 -25.11
CA LEU A 392 -6.99 -28.10 -25.98
C LEU A 392 -6.91 -27.07 -27.12
N SER A 393 -6.29 -25.92 -26.90
CA SER A 393 -5.95 -24.93 -27.94
C SER A 393 -4.73 -25.33 -28.80
N GLY A 394 -4.04 -26.42 -28.50
CA GLY A 394 -2.86 -26.87 -29.26
C GLY A 394 -1.61 -26.01 -29.04
N ILE A 395 -1.56 -25.20 -28.01
CA ILE A 395 -0.46 -24.29 -27.68
C ILE A 395 0.50 -24.99 -26.68
N ARG A 396 1.80 -24.74 -26.84
CA ARG A 396 2.83 -25.24 -25.91
C ARG A 396 2.67 -24.60 -24.54
N TYR A 397 2.81 -25.41 -23.49
CA TYR A 397 2.64 -24.95 -22.12
C TYR A 397 3.72 -25.53 -21.20
N ASN A 398 4.04 -24.78 -20.13
CA ASN A 398 4.91 -25.22 -19.06
C ASN A 398 4.43 -24.65 -17.72
N ILE A 399 4.60 -25.43 -16.65
CA ILE A 399 4.39 -25.01 -15.27
C ILE A 399 5.77 -24.70 -14.69
N VAL A 400 5.92 -23.48 -14.19
CA VAL A 400 7.15 -22.99 -13.61
C VAL A 400 7.08 -23.15 -12.09
N VAL A 401 7.95 -23.98 -11.52
CA VAL A 401 7.95 -24.31 -10.10
C VAL A 401 9.32 -24.80 -9.64
N ASP A 402 9.74 -24.41 -8.42
CA ASP A 402 10.85 -25.07 -7.73
C ASP A 402 10.33 -26.35 -7.05
N GLU A 403 10.57 -27.49 -7.68
CA GLU A 403 10.12 -28.79 -7.20
C GLU A 403 10.70 -29.22 -5.84
N ASN A 404 11.76 -28.56 -5.36
CA ASN A 404 12.36 -28.85 -4.06
C ASN A 404 11.65 -28.09 -2.92
N ASN A 405 10.91 -27.04 -3.27
CA ASN A 405 10.29 -26.12 -2.31
C ASN A 405 8.75 -26.03 -2.45
N THR A 406 8.10 -27.05 -3.00
CA THR A 406 6.66 -27.09 -3.16
C THR A 406 5.99 -28.08 -2.21
N ALA A 407 4.83 -27.69 -1.66
CA ALA A 407 3.98 -28.60 -0.90
C ALA A 407 3.18 -29.57 -1.80
N ALA A 408 3.08 -29.29 -3.10
CA ALA A 408 2.35 -30.11 -4.07
C ALA A 408 3.22 -31.19 -4.74
N LYS A 409 4.38 -31.53 -4.19
CA LYS A 409 5.29 -32.54 -4.74
C LYS A 409 4.60 -33.87 -5.10
N PRO A 410 3.71 -34.45 -4.26
CA PRO A 410 3.00 -35.69 -4.60
C PRO A 410 2.13 -35.57 -5.86
N LEU A 411 1.51 -34.42 -6.09
CA LEU A 411 0.72 -34.14 -7.28
C LEU A 411 1.62 -34.00 -8.52
N ILE A 412 2.73 -33.28 -8.41
CA ILE A 412 3.72 -33.12 -9.50
C ILE A 412 4.29 -34.48 -9.93
N ASP A 413 4.73 -35.29 -8.97
CA ASP A 413 5.30 -36.63 -9.25
C ASP A 413 4.27 -37.52 -9.95
N ARG A 414 3.02 -37.44 -9.56
CA ARG A 414 1.92 -38.17 -10.23
C ARG A 414 1.67 -37.68 -11.65
N LEU A 415 1.60 -36.33 -11.85
CA LEU A 415 1.39 -35.76 -13.17
C LEU A 415 2.50 -36.12 -14.15
N LYS A 416 3.76 -36.21 -13.71
CA LYS A 416 4.91 -36.63 -14.53
C LYS A 416 4.80 -38.05 -15.06
N THR A 417 3.95 -38.90 -14.49
CA THR A 417 3.69 -40.24 -15.02
C THR A 417 2.75 -40.20 -16.25
N VAL A 418 2.03 -39.09 -16.46
CA VAL A 418 1.09 -38.91 -17.57
C VAL A 418 1.86 -38.36 -18.79
N PRO A 419 1.67 -38.90 -20.00
CA PRO A 419 2.44 -38.48 -21.19
C PRO A 419 2.35 -36.97 -21.48
N GLU A 420 1.16 -36.37 -21.31
CA GLU A 420 0.85 -34.98 -21.59
C GLU A 420 1.57 -34.02 -20.62
N TYR A 421 1.92 -34.49 -19.42
CA TYR A 421 2.53 -33.69 -18.35
C TYR A 421 4.00 -34.07 -18.02
N ARG A 422 4.59 -35.08 -18.69
CA ARG A 422 5.91 -35.61 -18.39
C ARG A 422 7.02 -34.55 -18.40
N ASN A 423 6.97 -33.59 -19.35
CA ASN A 423 7.99 -32.56 -19.57
C ASN A 423 7.42 -31.13 -19.40
N VAL A 424 6.37 -30.97 -18.62
CA VAL A 424 5.66 -29.70 -18.46
C VAL A 424 6.29 -28.85 -17.35
N PHE A 425 6.80 -29.50 -16.30
CA PHE A 425 7.40 -28.82 -15.15
C PHE A 425 8.82 -28.39 -15.47
N ILE A 426 9.11 -27.08 -15.33
CA ILE A 426 10.42 -26.49 -15.60
C ILE A 426 10.82 -25.54 -14.49
N SER A 427 12.14 -25.30 -14.38
CA SER A 427 12.66 -24.32 -13.45
C SER A 427 12.39 -22.88 -13.93
N PRO A 428 12.37 -21.87 -13.02
CA PRO A 428 12.27 -20.46 -13.41
C PRO A 428 13.34 -20.05 -14.43
N GLN A 429 14.57 -20.50 -14.27
CA GLN A 429 15.68 -20.19 -15.16
C GLN A 429 15.45 -20.72 -16.59
N ASP A 430 14.94 -21.95 -16.70
CA ASP A 430 14.59 -22.52 -18.01
C ASP A 430 13.43 -21.77 -18.65
N ALA A 431 12.46 -21.31 -17.86
CA ALA A 431 11.34 -20.51 -18.34
C ALA A 431 11.80 -19.18 -18.95
N ILE A 432 12.69 -18.45 -18.26
CA ILE A 432 13.27 -17.19 -18.76
C ILE A 432 14.01 -17.39 -20.08
N ILE A 433 14.78 -18.49 -20.20
CA ILE A 433 15.51 -18.80 -21.44
C ILE A 433 14.56 -19.09 -22.61
N HIS A 434 13.40 -19.66 -22.33
CA HIS A 434 12.42 -20.02 -23.34
C HIS A 434 11.34 -18.97 -23.61
N ALA A 435 11.27 -17.92 -22.81
CA ALA A 435 10.33 -16.82 -22.97
C ALA A 435 10.68 -15.98 -24.21
N ASP A 436 9.67 -15.62 -24.99
CA ASP A 436 9.77 -14.72 -26.13
C ASP A 436 8.72 -13.60 -26.06
N GLY A 437 8.79 -12.65 -26.98
CA GLY A 437 7.88 -11.48 -27.01
C GLY A 437 6.39 -11.81 -27.20
N ARG A 438 6.05 -13.06 -27.56
CA ARG A 438 4.68 -13.56 -27.72
C ARG A 438 4.29 -14.58 -26.67
N SER A 439 5.14 -14.86 -25.72
CA SER A 439 4.84 -15.75 -24.60
C SER A 439 3.79 -15.11 -23.67
N LEU A 440 2.86 -15.92 -23.18
CA LEU A 440 1.89 -15.55 -22.17
C LEU A 440 2.32 -16.15 -20.82
N LEU A 441 2.43 -15.32 -19.80
CA LEU A 441 2.59 -15.76 -18.43
C LEU A 441 1.24 -15.70 -17.73
N VAL A 442 0.77 -16.84 -17.19
CA VAL A 442 -0.43 -16.88 -16.35
C VAL A 442 0.00 -17.09 -14.89
N VAL A 443 -0.30 -16.11 -14.06
CA VAL A 443 -0.07 -16.17 -12.61
C VAL A 443 -1.34 -16.68 -11.97
N VAL A 444 -1.25 -17.75 -11.18
CA VAL A 444 -2.40 -18.37 -10.51
C VAL A 444 -2.21 -18.37 -9.01
N ASP A 445 -3.31 -18.27 -8.27
CA ASP A 445 -3.37 -18.36 -6.81
C ASP A 445 -2.52 -17.32 -6.06
N THR A 446 -2.19 -16.25 -6.73
CA THR A 446 -1.62 -15.03 -6.14
C THR A 446 -1.78 -13.85 -7.09
N ASN A 447 -1.97 -12.66 -6.53
CA ASN A 447 -1.96 -11.40 -7.30
C ASN A 447 -0.78 -10.48 -6.90
N ARG A 448 0.13 -10.94 -6.01
CA ARG A 448 1.22 -10.12 -5.46
C ARG A 448 2.54 -10.41 -6.13
N PRO A 449 3.22 -9.38 -6.71
CA PRO A 449 4.50 -9.57 -7.37
C PRO A 449 5.59 -10.17 -6.47
N GLU A 450 5.57 -9.81 -5.17
CA GLU A 450 6.53 -10.31 -4.19
C GLU A 450 6.31 -11.75 -3.75
N GLN A 451 5.16 -12.35 -4.09
CA GLN A 451 4.79 -13.72 -3.71
C GLN A 451 4.88 -14.73 -4.84
N VAL A 452 4.99 -14.28 -6.09
CA VAL A 452 5.10 -15.21 -7.24
C VAL A 452 6.30 -16.14 -7.11
N GLU A 453 6.26 -17.26 -7.79
CA GLU A 453 7.38 -18.22 -7.83
C GLU A 453 8.70 -17.56 -8.25
N ASP A 454 8.64 -16.71 -9.28
CA ASP A 454 9.81 -15.97 -9.78
C ASP A 454 9.43 -14.59 -10.29
N ALA A 455 10.04 -13.56 -9.70
CA ALA A 455 9.77 -12.16 -10.06
C ALA A 455 10.47 -11.77 -11.37
N ASP A 456 11.64 -12.35 -11.67
CA ASP A 456 12.38 -12.02 -12.88
C ASP A 456 11.63 -12.53 -14.12
N LEU A 457 10.95 -13.69 -14.02
CA LEU A 457 10.08 -14.19 -15.08
C LEU A 457 8.85 -13.28 -15.28
N LEU A 458 8.29 -12.75 -14.19
CA LEU A 458 7.17 -11.80 -14.27
C LEU A 458 7.57 -10.55 -15.03
N ASP A 459 8.77 -10.02 -14.76
CA ASP A 459 9.29 -8.81 -15.43
C ASP A 459 9.73 -9.09 -16.88
N ALA A 460 10.12 -10.32 -17.20
CA ALA A 460 10.53 -10.72 -18.55
C ALA A 460 9.36 -10.90 -19.54
N CYS A 461 8.14 -11.14 -19.04
CA CYS A 461 6.98 -11.40 -19.87
C CYS A 461 6.15 -10.14 -20.12
N ASN A 462 5.97 -9.78 -21.40
CA ASN A 462 5.17 -8.61 -21.79
C ASN A 462 3.65 -8.81 -21.67
N ARG A 463 3.19 -10.06 -21.61
CA ARG A 463 1.76 -10.42 -21.56
C ARG A 463 1.54 -11.28 -20.33
N VAL A 464 0.82 -10.74 -19.36
CA VAL A 464 0.53 -11.40 -18.09
C VAL A 464 -0.99 -11.52 -17.91
N ALA A 465 -1.44 -12.69 -17.48
CA ALA A 465 -2.80 -12.91 -16.98
C ALA A 465 -2.73 -13.31 -15.50
N VAL A 466 -3.70 -12.89 -14.70
CA VAL A 466 -3.78 -13.23 -13.27
C VAL A 466 -5.13 -13.86 -12.97
N ILE A 467 -5.13 -15.06 -12.36
CA ILE A 467 -6.33 -15.76 -11.91
C ILE A 467 -6.15 -16.11 -10.43
N ASP A 468 -6.90 -15.47 -9.57
CA ASP A 468 -6.67 -15.53 -8.12
C ASP A 468 -7.96 -15.35 -7.33
N HIS A 469 -8.04 -15.99 -6.17
CA HIS A 469 -9.14 -15.87 -5.23
C HIS A 469 -8.79 -15.09 -3.95
N HIS A 470 -7.57 -14.58 -3.87
CA HIS A 470 -7.13 -13.75 -2.75
C HIS A 470 -7.60 -12.30 -2.90
N ARG A 471 -7.80 -11.62 -1.77
CA ARG A 471 -8.10 -10.19 -1.76
C ARG A 471 -6.91 -9.40 -2.31
N VAL A 472 -7.20 -8.45 -3.18
CA VAL A 472 -6.16 -7.56 -3.73
C VAL A 472 -5.51 -6.75 -2.61
N ALA A 473 -4.19 -6.74 -2.58
CA ALA A 473 -3.38 -5.95 -1.64
C ALA A 473 -3.05 -4.56 -2.23
N ALA A 474 -2.37 -3.72 -1.43
CA ALA A 474 -1.89 -2.43 -1.91
C ALA A 474 -0.86 -2.56 -3.04
N THR A 475 -0.03 -3.63 -2.99
CA THR A 475 0.87 -4.05 -4.07
C THR A 475 0.26 -5.27 -4.76
N TYR A 476 -0.07 -5.13 -6.04
CA TYR A 476 -0.57 -6.22 -6.87
C TYR A 476 -0.05 -6.09 -8.31
N ILE A 477 -0.18 -7.13 -9.12
CA ILE A 477 0.24 -7.13 -10.52
C ILE A 477 -0.68 -6.20 -11.31
N HIS A 478 -0.20 -4.97 -11.53
CA HIS A 478 -0.87 -3.98 -12.38
C HIS A 478 -0.67 -4.36 -13.85
N ASN A 479 -1.45 -3.85 -14.75
CA ASN A 479 -1.30 -4.02 -16.21
C ASN A 479 -1.38 -5.47 -16.72
N ALA A 480 -2.05 -6.37 -15.99
CA ALA A 480 -2.36 -7.69 -16.53
C ALA A 480 -3.32 -7.56 -17.73
N ALA A 481 -3.04 -8.30 -18.82
CA ALA A 481 -3.92 -8.40 -19.98
C ALA A 481 -5.26 -9.05 -19.63
N LEU A 482 -5.28 -9.90 -18.60
CA LEU A 482 -6.47 -10.47 -17.98
C LEU A 482 -6.28 -10.46 -16.46
N GLY A 483 -7.20 -9.85 -15.72
CA GLY A 483 -7.28 -9.94 -14.26
C GLY A 483 -8.60 -10.61 -13.85
N PHE A 484 -8.57 -11.89 -13.50
CA PHE A 484 -9.71 -12.61 -12.95
C PHE A 484 -9.47 -12.87 -11.47
N ILE A 485 -9.82 -11.88 -10.66
CA ILE A 485 -9.61 -11.94 -9.20
C ILE A 485 -10.99 -11.94 -8.54
N GLU A 486 -11.32 -13.03 -7.84
CA GLU A 486 -12.62 -13.28 -7.21
C GLU A 486 -12.47 -13.74 -5.76
N PRO A 487 -12.46 -12.81 -4.78
CA PRO A 487 -12.27 -13.14 -3.36
C PRO A 487 -13.38 -14.02 -2.75
N TYR A 488 -14.48 -14.20 -3.47
CA TYR A 488 -15.60 -15.06 -3.05
C TYR A 488 -15.50 -16.51 -3.55
N ALA A 489 -14.62 -16.77 -4.50
CA ALA A 489 -14.34 -18.14 -4.90
C ALA A 489 -13.60 -18.87 -3.78
N SER A 490 -13.85 -20.15 -3.64
CA SER A 490 -13.20 -20.96 -2.61
C SER A 490 -11.71 -21.15 -2.88
N SER A 491 -11.32 -21.19 -4.16
CA SER A 491 -9.97 -21.49 -4.62
C SER A 491 -9.74 -21.01 -6.06
N ALA A 492 -8.50 -20.88 -6.49
CA ALA A 492 -8.15 -20.61 -7.89
C ALA A 492 -8.55 -21.80 -8.79
N CYS A 493 -8.52 -23.02 -8.28
CA CYS A 493 -9.02 -24.22 -8.98
C CYS A 493 -10.53 -24.15 -9.26
N GLU A 494 -11.34 -23.55 -8.38
CA GLU A 494 -12.76 -23.31 -8.66
C GLU A 494 -12.92 -22.40 -9.87
N LEU A 495 -12.20 -21.28 -9.90
CA LEU A 495 -12.24 -20.31 -11.00
C LEU A 495 -11.84 -20.95 -12.34
N LEU A 496 -10.77 -21.74 -12.36
CA LEU A 496 -10.32 -22.45 -13.55
C LEU A 496 -11.32 -23.52 -13.98
N THR A 497 -11.97 -24.19 -13.03
CA THR A 497 -13.03 -25.16 -13.34
C THR A 497 -14.22 -24.49 -14.04
N GLU A 498 -14.64 -23.29 -13.57
CA GLU A 498 -15.69 -22.51 -14.24
C GLU A 498 -15.27 -22.07 -15.65
N ILE A 499 -14.00 -21.61 -15.83
CA ILE A 499 -13.47 -21.27 -17.15
C ILE A 499 -13.54 -22.47 -18.09
N ILE A 500 -13.08 -23.63 -17.66
CA ILE A 500 -13.07 -24.87 -18.46
C ILE A 500 -14.52 -25.28 -18.84
N GLN A 501 -15.48 -25.14 -17.94
CA GLN A 501 -16.90 -25.43 -18.20
C GLN A 501 -17.50 -24.57 -19.32
N GLU A 502 -17.02 -23.33 -19.51
CA GLU A 502 -17.54 -22.43 -20.53
C GLU A 502 -16.84 -22.60 -21.89
N ILE A 503 -15.63 -23.18 -21.94
CA ILE A 503 -14.83 -23.30 -23.16
C ILE A 503 -15.02 -24.68 -23.81
N GLU A 504 -15.06 -25.76 -23.01
CA GLU A 504 -14.79 -27.09 -23.49
C GLU A 504 -15.85 -28.15 -23.07
N ASP A 505 -15.97 -29.21 -23.91
CA ASP A 505 -16.73 -30.39 -23.54
C ASP A 505 -16.03 -31.11 -22.37
N ILE A 506 -16.81 -31.55 -21.39
CA ILE A 506 -16.37 -32.31 -20.23
C ILE A 506 -15.49 -33.53 -20.58
N ASN A 507 -15.73 -34.15 -21.74
CA ASN A 507 -15.00 -35.32 -22.22
C ASN A 507 -13.55 -34.96 -22.67
N SER A 508 -13.25 -33.69 -22.87
CA SER A 508 -11.92 -33.20 -23.29
C SER A 508 -10.94 -33.05 -22.12
N VAL A 509 -11.46 -33.03 -20.88
CA VAL A 509 -10.69 -32.92 -19.66
C VAL A 509 -10.11 -34.28 -19.26
N LEU A 510 -8.79 -34.33 -19.05
CA LEU A 510 -8.16 -35.59 -18.59
C LEU A 510 -8.48 -35.85 -17.12
N LYS A 511 -8.57 -37.13 -16.76
CA LYS A 511 -8.79 -37.55 -15.37
C LYS A 511 -7.79 -36.91 -14.39
N CYS A 512 -6.50 -36.85 -14.75
CA CYS A 512 -5.47 -36.26 -13.92
C CYS A 512 -5.65 -34.74 -13.76
N GLU A 513 -6.14 -34.02 -14.77
CA GLU A 513 -6.48 -32.59 -14.71
C GLU A 513 -7.65 -32.38 -13.76
N ALA A 514 -8.70 -33.17 -13.89
CA ALA A 514 -9.85 -33.10 -12.99
C ALA A 514 -9.48 -33.42 -11.53
N GLU A 515 -8.59 -34.37 -11.29
CA GLU A 515 -8.09 -34.71 -9.95
C GLU A 515 -7.21 -33.62 -9.37
N ALA A 516 -6.35 -32.96 -10.19
CA ALA A 516 -5.53 -31.85 -9.79
C ALA A 516 -6.39 -30.63 -9.34
N LEU A 517 -7.35 -30.23 -10.16
CA LEU A 517 -8.30 -29.15 -9.83
C LEU A 517 -9.11 -29.47 -8.56
N LEU A 518 -9.64 -30.72 -8.45
CA LEU A 518 -10.40 -31.10 -7.28
C LEU A 518 -9.55 -31.14 -6.00
N SER A 519 -8.24 -31.44 -6.13
CA SER A 519 -7.34 -31.43 -4.96
C SER A 519 -7.10 -30.03 -4.40
N GLY A 520 -7.00 -28.99 -5.26
CA GLY A 520 -6.90 -27.60 -4.84
C GLY A 520 -8.19 -27.14 -4.16
N ILE A 521 -9.35 -27.37 -4.77
CA ILE A 521 -10.64 -27.07 -4.12
C ILE A 521 -10.74 -27.76 -2.76
N ALA A 522 -10.39 -29.04 -2.66
CA ALA A 522 -10.48 -29.79 -1.41
C ALA A 522 -9.48 -29.30 -0.35
N LEU A 523 -8.32 -28.80 -0.75
CA LEU A 523 -7.35 -28.20 0.16
C LEU A 523 -7.92 -26.92 0.80
N ASP A 524 -8.35 -25.98 0.00
CA ASP A 524 -8.75 -24.63 0.44
C ASP A 524 -10.10 -24.62 1.18
N THR A 525 -10.99 -25.53 0.79
CA THR A 525 -12.28 -25.70 1.46
C THR A 525 -12.24 -26.65 2.68
N LYS A 526 -11.07 -27.19 3.02
CA LYS A 526 -10.95 -28.25 4.04
C LYS A 526 -11.92 -29.40 3.79
N ASN A 527 -11.88 -29.96 2.59
CA ASN A 527 -12.83 -30.99 2.11
C ASN A 527 -14.30 -30.52 2.15
N PHE A 528 -14.60 -29.36 1.55
CA PHE A 528 -15.94 -28.77 1.45
C PHE A 528 -16.57 -28.42 2.80
N THR A 529 -15.76 -28.08 3.81
CA THR A 529 -16.23 -27.73 5.15
C THR A 529 -16.31 -26.22 5.37
N ILE A 530 -15.35 -25.45 4.83
CA ILE A 530 -15.26 -24.01 4.99
C ILE A 530 -15.20 -23.32 3.62
N ARG A 531 -15.59 -22.05 3.55
CA ARG A 531 -15.57 -21.24 2.31
C ARG A 531 -16.20 -21.95 1.10
N THR A 532 -17.23 -22.76 1.34
CA THR A 532 -17.87 -23.61 0.33
C THR A 532 -19.24 -23.05 -0.01
N GLY A 533 -19.39 -22.54 -1.21
CA GLY A 533 -20.64 -22.04 -1.74
C GLY A 533 -21.27 -22.95 -2.80
N GLU A 534 -22.34 -22.50 -3.42
CA GLU A 534 -23.03 -23.23 -4.52
C GLU A 534 -22.06 -23.48 -5.68
N ARG A 535 -21.20 -22.48 -6.02
CA ARG A 535 -20.18 -22.56 -7.08
C ARG A 535 -19.18 -23.67 -6.83
N THR A 536 -18.73 -23.81 -5.58
CA THR A 536 -17.76 -24.83 -5.18
C THR A 536 -18.34 -26.25 -5.37
N PHE A 537 -19.60 -26.46 -5.00
CA PHE A 537 -20.27 -27.74 -5.22
C PHE A 537 -20.50 -28.01 -6.70
N ASP A 538 -20.89 -27.00 -7.51
CA ASP A 538 -21.04 -27.14 -8.97
C ASP A 538 -19.69 -27.51 -9.61
N ALA A 539 -18.58 -26.86 -9.25
CA ALA A 539 -17.23 -27.18 -9.71
C ALA A 539 -16.83 -28.61 -9.32
N GLY A 540 -17.04 -29.00 -8.06
CA GLY A 540 -16.77 -30.35 -7.58
C GLY A 540 -17.59 -31.41 -8.32
N ALA A 541 -18.88 -31.17 -8.58
CA ALA A 541 -19.74 -32.05 -9.35
C ALA A 541 -19.30 -32.17 -10.82
N TYR A 542 -18.85 -31.09 -11.44
CA TYR A 542 -18.29 -31.10 -12.79
C TYR A 542 -17.02 -31.95 -12.84
N LEU A 543 -16.05 -31.71 -11.97
CA LEU A 543 -14.78 -32.44 -11.93
C LEU A 543 -15.01 -33.95 -11.65
N ARG A 544 -15.99 -34.27 -10.80
CA ARG A 544 -16.36 -35.67 -10.56
C ARG A 544 -16.92 -36.32 -11.82
N ARG A 545 -17.73 -35.60 -12.60
CA ARG A 545 -18.24 -36.11 -13.91
C ARG A 545 -17.11 -36.20 -14.93
N ALA A 546 -16.12 -35.32 -14.92
CA ALA A 546 -14.92 -35.40 -15.75
C ALA A 546 -13.98 -36.56 -15.37
N GLY A 547 -14.31 -37.35 -14.35
CA GLY A 547 -13.61 -38.58 -13.99
C GLY A 547 -12.67 -38.45 -12.77
N ALA A 548 -12.66 -37.34 -12.06
CA ALA A 548 -11.86 -37.21 -10.83
C ALA A 548 -12.26 -38.30 -9.81
N ASP A 549 -11.24 -38.97 -9.23
CA ASP A 549 -11.43 -39.97 -8.18
C ASP A 549 -11.13 -39.35 -6.82
N THR A 550 -12.17 -39.20 -5.98
CA THR A 550 -12.07 -38.61 -4.66
C THR A 550 -11.15 -39.37 -3.71
N ALA A 551 -10.98 -40.71 -3.91
CA ALA A 551 -10.02 -41.49 -3.12
C ALA A 551 -8.57 -41.13 -3.48
N GLU A 552 -8.31 -40.90 -4.77
CA GLU A 552 -6.99 -40.43 -5.22
C GLU A 552 -6.69 -39.01 -4.77
N VAL A 553 -7.66 -38.11 -4.82
CA VAL A 553 -7.56 -36.76 -4.27
C VAL A 553 -7.26 -36.82 -2.76
N LYS A 554 -7.95 -37.70 -2.02
CA LYS A 554 -7.67 -37.88 -0.58
C LYS A 554 -6.23 -38.30 -0.31
N LYS A 555 -5.61 -39.12 -1.17
CA LYS A 555 -4.21 -39.51 -1.02
C LYS A 555 -3.26 -38.32 -1.15
N LEU A 556 -3.54 -37.35 -2.05
CA LEU A 556 -2.75 -36.12 -2.21
C LEU A 556 -2.80 -35.21 -0.98
N LEU A 557 -3.87 -35.29 -0.20
CA LEU A 557 -4.06 -34.50 1.02
C LEU A 557 -3.53 -35.17 2.30
N GLN A 558 -2.96 -36.36 2.21
CA GLN A 558 -2.39 -37.07 3.37
C GLN A 558 -1.11 -36.41 3.86
N SER A 559 -0.99 -36.27 5.18
CA SER A 559 0.25 -35.87 5.85
C SER A 559 1.06 -37.13 6.20
N ASP A 560 2.36 -36.98 6.33
CA ASP A 560 3.21 -38.06 6.85
C ASP A 560 2.96 -38.33 8.36
N LEU A 561 3.51 -39.42 8.85
CA LEU A 561 3.34 -39.84 10.24
C LEU A 561 4.01 -38.86 11.21
N GLU A 562 5.18 -38.33 10.87
CA GLU A 562 5.95 -37.42 11.71
C GLU A 562 5.21 -36.10 11.94
N ASP A 563 4.70 -35.49 10.87
CA ASP A 563 3.85 -34.29 10.89
C ASP A 563 2.59 -34.54 11.72
N THR A 564 1.98 -35.70 11.52
CA THR A 564 0.77 -36.10 12.24
C THR A 564 1.02 -36.21 13.75
N LEU A 565 2.09 -36.87 14.15
CA LEU A 565 2.48 -36.98 15.55
C LEU A 565 2.85 -35.62 16.16
N ALA A 566 3.56 -34.77 15.43
CA ALA A 566 3.89 -33.42 15.86
C ALA A 566 2.62 -32.57 16.09
N LYS A 567 1.66 -32.63 15.17
CA LYS A 567 0.35 -31.99 15.30
C LYS A 567 -0.38 -32.46 16.59
N TYR A 568 -0.44 -33.75 16.84
CA TYR A 568 -1.11 -34.28 18.05
C TYR A 568 -0.44 -33.87 19.35
N ARG A 569 0.89 -33.72 19.38
CA ARG A 569 1.58 -33.17 20.56
C ARG A 569 1.13 -31.73 20.87
N VAL A 570 0.93 -30.91 19.83
CA VAL A 570 0.40 -29.56 19.99
C VAL A 570 -1.01 -29.61 20.55
N LEU A 571 -1.90 -30.44 19.98
CA LEU A 571 -3.29 -30.57 20.41
C LEU A 571 -3.44 -30.98 21.87
N GLN A 572 -2.53 -31.79 22.42
CA GLN A 572 -2.55 -32.22 23.83
C GLN A 572 -2.37 -31.06 24.82
N THR A 573 -1.84 -29.90 24.39
CA THR A 573 -1.65 -28.71 25.22
C THR A 573 -2.87 -27.77 25.20
N ALA A 574 -3.92 -28.11 24.46
CA ALA A 574 -5.05 -27.22 24.24
C ALA A 574 -5.88 -26.97 25.51
N GLN A 575 -6.24 -25.72 25.71
CA GLN A 575 -7.15 -25.23 26.74
C GLN A 575 -8.22 -24.34 26.11
N ILE A 576 -9.44 -24.41 26.61
CA ILE A 576 -10.54 -23.56 26.12
C ILE A 576 -10.65 -22.30 27.00
N TYR A 577 -10.62 -21.13 26.39
CA TYR A 577 -10.79 -19.84 27.00
C TYR A 577 -11.84 -19.03 26.23
N ARG A 578 -12.98 -18.73 26.86
CA ARG A 578 -14.11 -17.96 26.25
C ARG A 578 -14.52 -18.46 24.85
N GLY A 579 -14.58 -19.78 24.65
CA GLY A 579 -14.93 -20.38 23.35
C GLY A 579 -13.76 -20.45 22.34
N VAL A 580 -12.57 -19.96 22.71
CA VAL A 580 -11.35 -20.07 21.92
C VAL A 580 -10.50 -21.22 22.45
N ALA A 581 -10.11 -22.16 21.58
CA ALA A 581 -9.15 -23.19 21.92
C ALA A 581 -7.72 -22.65 21.75
N ILE A 582 -6.95 -22.61 22.84
CA ILE A 582 -5.57 -22.12 22.84
C ILE A 582 -4.64 -23.29 23.13
N ALA A 583 -3.71 -23.60 22.22
CA ALA A 583 -2.69 -24.62 22.41
C ALA A 583 -1.29 -23.98 22.47
N MET A 584 -0.48 -24.43 23.46
CA MET A 584 0.84 -23.87 23.71
C MET A 584 1.84 -25.01 24.01
N PRO A 585 2.44 -25.59 22.96
CA PRO A 585 3.48 -26.60 23.16
C PRO A 585 4.77 -25.95 23.68
N ASP A 586 5.48 -26.66 24.54
CA ASP A 586 6.77 -26.24 25.06
C ASP A 586 7.91 -26.43 24.03
N GLN A 587 7.67 -27.23 23.00
CA GLN A 587 8.65 -27.54 21.96
C GLN A 587 8.55 -26.57 20.77
N VAL A 588 9.70 -26.28 20.17
CA VAL A 588 9.76 -25.55 18.89
C VAL A 588 8.90 -26.26 17.87
N THR A 589 8.00 -25.49 17.26
CA THR A 589 7.02 -26.03 16.32
C THR A 589 7.07 -25.22 15.03
N GLY A 590 7.17 -25.91 13.89
CA GLY A 590 7.15 -25.27 12.58
C GLY A 590 5.79 -24.59 12.28
N ARG A 591 5.82 -23.52 11.51
CA ARG A 591 4.62 -22.72 11.16
C ARG A 591 3.51 -23.58 10.55
N ILE A 592 3.85 -24.52 9.70
CA ILE A 592 2.91 -25.43 9.03
C ILE A 592 2.18 -26.32 10.05
N ILE A 593 2.91 -26.89 10.99
CA ILE A 593 2.33 -27.76 12.03
C ILE A 593 1.43 -26.96 12.95
N ALA A 594 1.86 -25.74 13.36
CA ALA A 594 1.05 -24.83 14.18
C ALA A 594 -0.26 -24.46 13.46
N ALA A 595 -0.21 -24.18 12.16
CA ALA A 595 -1.40 -23.90 11.36
C ALA A 595 -2.33 -25.13 11.24
N LYS A 596 -1.79 -26.31 10.93
CA LYS A 596 -2.55 -27.57 10.86
C LYS A 596 -3.19 -27.93 12.22
N ALA A 597 -2.48 -27.66 13.32
CA ALA A 597 -3.03 -27.90 14.66
C ALA A 597 -4.15 -26.91 15.02
N ALA A 598 -4.01 -25.62 14.64
CA ALA A 598 -5.06 -24.64 14.82
C ALA A 598 -6.34 -25.03 14.02
N ASP A 599 -6.20 -25.48 12.79
CA ASP A 599 -7.32 -26.01 12.00
C ASP A 599 -7.99 -27.21 12.68
N GLU A 600 -7.22 -28.14 13.24
CA GLU A 600 -7.76 -29.34 13.89
C GLU A 600 -8.51 -29.02 15.19
N LEU A 601 -8.07 -28.01 15.96
CA LEU A 601 -8.78 -27.57 17.18
C LEU A 601 -10.20 -27.09 16.90
N LEU A 602 -10.49 -26.60 15.70
CA LEU A 602 -11.84 -26.18 15.31
C LEU A 602 -12.82 -27.35 15.15
N ASN A 603 -12.33 -28.59 15.07
CA ASN A 603 -13.19 -29.79 15.05
C ASN A 603 -13.74 -30.17 16.44
N ILE A 604 -13.34 -29.44 17.50
CA ILE A 604 -13.82 -29.69 18.86
C ILE A 604 -15.17 -29.00 19.08
N SER A 605 -16.14 -29.73 19.55
CA SER A 605 -17.48 -29.20 19.82
C SER A 605 -17.44 -28.01 20.81
N GLY A 606 -18.08 -26.89 20.45
CA GLY A 606 -18.12 -25.67 21.25
C GLY A 606 -16.89 -24.76 21.08
N VAL A 607 -16.00 -25.07 20.15
CA VAL A 607 -14.87 -24.19 19.76
C VAL A 607 -15.22 -23.46 18.46
N GLU A 608 -15.27 -22.13 18.52
CA GLU A 608 -15.53 -21.27 17.36
C GLU A 608 -14.24 -20.66 16.79
N ALA A 609 -13.19 -20.58 17.60
CA ALA A 609 -11.90 -20.08 17.21
C ALA A 609 -10.77 -20.87 17.91
N SER A 610 -9.61 -20.88 17.30
CA SER A 610 -8.43 -21.56 17.82
C SER A 610 -7.17 -20.71 17.61
N ILE A 611 -6.26 -20.76 18.57
CA ILE A 611 -4.95 -20.11 18.50
C ILE A 611 -3.88 -21.09 18.97
N VAL A 612 -2.90 -21.35 18.15
CA VAL A 612 -1.70 -22.12 18.51
C VAL A 612 -0.54 -21.14 18.66
N VAL A 613 0.10 -21.15 19.83
CA VAL A 613 1.28 -20.33 20.14
C VAL A 613 2.44 -21.24 20.42
N ALA A 614 3.46 -21.18 19.61
CA ALA A 614 4.60 -22.08 19.72
C ALA A 614 5.94 -21.33 19.66
N PRO A 615 6.97 -21.79 20.39
CA PRO A 615 8.34 -21.29 20.20
C PRO A 615 8.80 -21.49 18.75
N ALA A 616 9.52 -20.50 18.19
CA ALA A 616 10.02 -20.50 16.82
C ALA A 616 11.50 -20.88 16.76
N GLU A 617 11.95 -21.47 15.64
CA GLU A 617 13.36 -21.86 15.41
C GLU A 617 14.36 -20.70 15.44
N GLY A 618 13.95 -19.47 15.29
CA GLY A 618 14.80 -18.27 15.31
C GLY A 618 14.74 -17.48 16.62
N GLY A 619 14.11 -18.01 17.67
CA GLY A 619 13.77 -17.29 18.89
C GLY A 619 12.41 -16.57 18.80
N GLY A 620 11.83 -16.23 19.96
CA GLY A 620 10.47 -15.70 20.05
C GLY A 620 9.39 -16.75 19.84
N CYS A 621 8.17 -16.32 19.54
CA CYS A 621 7.01 -17.19 19.32
C CYS A 621 6.31 -16.92 18.00
N ILE A 622 5.67 -17.93 17.45
CA ILE A 622 4.71 -17.83 16.35
C ILE A 622 3.29 -18.05 16.92
N ALA A 623 2.34 -17.29 16.43
CA ALA A 623 0.93 -17.49 16.70
C ALA A 623 0.19 -17.77 15.40
N SER A 624 -0.59 -18.85 15.36
CA SER A 624 -1.45 -19.21 14.23
C SER A 624 -2.89 -19.29 14.73
N ALA A 625 -3.76 -18.47 14.14
CA ALA A 625 -5.15 -18.34 14.55
C ALA A 625 -6.12 -18.76 13.44
N ARG A 626 -7.23 -19.40 13.83
CA ARG A 626 -8.29 -19.85 12.95
C ARG A 626 -9.66 -19.59 13.54
N SER A 627 -10.68 -19.42 12.71
CA SER A 627 -12.08 -19.28 13.14
C SER A 627 -13.04 -19.87 12.10
N ILE A 628 -14.14 -20.47 12.59
CA ILE A 628 -15.29 -20.89 11.77
C ILE A 628 -16.54 -20.06 12.11
N GLY A 629 -16.49 -19.22 13.14
CA GLY A 629 -17.61 -18.42 13.63
C GLY A 629 -17.48 -16.91 13.31
N GLU A 630 -18.09 -16.09 14.15
CA GLU A 630 -18.11 -14.64 13.99
C GLU A 630 -16.79 -13.96 14.37
N MET A 631 -15.91 -14.63 15.11
CA MET A 631 -14.64 -14.06 15.54
C MET A 631 -13.73 -13.73 14.38
N ASN A 632 -13.25 -12.47 14.33
CA ASN A 632 -12.30 -12.01 13.31
C ASN A 632 -10.87 -12.16 13.81
N MET A 633 -10.17 -13.21 13.34
CA MET A 633 -8.79 -13.51 13.75
C MET A 633 -7.79 -12.46 13.28
N GLN A 634 -8.06 -11.78 12.17
CA GLN A 634 -7.20 -10.70 11.68
C GLN A 634 -7.09 -9.58 12.72
N LEU A 635 -8.21 -9.10 13.26
CA LEU A 635 -8.23 -8.01 14.25
C LEU A 635 -7.49 -8.38 15.55
N ILE A 636 -7.54 -9.65 15.94
CA ILE A 636 -6.80 -10.15 17.11
C ILE A 636 -5.30 -10.21 16.83
N MET A 637 -4.91 -10.74 15.66
CA MET A 637 -3.50 -10.86 15.29
C MET A 637 -2.84 -9.52 14.94
N GLU A 638 -3.56 -8.56 14.38
CA GLU A 638 -3.06 -7.20 14.12
C GLU A 638 -2.63 -6.48 15.43
N LYS A 639 -3.33 -6.69 16.54
CA LYS A 639 -2.92 -6.18 17.87
C LYS A 639 -1.57 -6.75 18.34
N LEU A 640 -1.16 -7.88 17.78
CA LEU A 640 0.10 -8.57 18.04
C LEU A 640 1.16 -8.30 16.97
N GLY A 641 0.91 -7.34 16.07
CA GLY A 641 1.81 -7.02 14.96
C GLY A 641 1.79 -8.05 13.83
N GLY A 642 0.75 -8.88 13.78
CA GLY A 642 0.52 -9.87 12.73
C GLY A 642 -0.50 -9.42 11.69
N GLY A 643 -1.08 -10.37 10.95
CA GLY A 643 -2.09 -10.12 9.94
C GLY A 643 -2.70 -11.41 9.40
N GLY A 644 -3.57 -11.27 8.42
CA GLY A 644 -4.27 -12.39 7.80
C GLY A 644 -5.65 -11.97 7.28
N ASN A 645 -6.59 -12.88 7.37
CA ASN A 645 -8.01 -12.63 7.07
C ASN A 645 -8.91 -12.99 8.26
N ARG A 646 -10.23 -12.82 8.11
CA ARG A 646 -11.21 -13.05 9.17
C ARG A 646 -11.11 -14.45 9.78
N SER A 647 -10.95 -15.48 8.95
CA SER A 647 -10.95 -16.90 9.37
C SER A 647 -9.56 -17.46 9.64
N ALA A 648 -8.49 -16.84 9.13
CA ALA A 648 -7.12 -17.31 9.28
C ALA A 648 -6.15 -16.15 9.39
N ALA A 649 -5.40 -16.07 10.47
CA ALA A 649 -4.42 -15.03 10.71
C ALA A 649 -3.22 -15.58 11.48
N ALA A 650 -2.09 -14.85 11.43
CA ALA A 650 -0.88 -15.25 12.13
C ALA A 650 -0.10 -14.03 12.63
N ALA A 651 0.71 -14.22 13.68
CA ALA A 651 1.64 -13.22 14.17
C ALA A 651 3.00 -13.86 14.49
N GLN A 652 4.06 -13.07 14.36
CA GLN A 652 5.40 -13.45 14.81
C GLN A 652 5.83 -12.51 15.94
N LEU A 653 5.94 -13.06 17.13
CA LEU A 653 6.32 -12.34 18.35
C LEU A 653 7.84 -12.49 18.53
N LYS A 654 8.59 -11.49 18.05
CA LYS A 654 10.06 -11.48 18.15
C LYS A 654 10.46 -11.22 19.60
N ASP A 655 11.46 -11.94 20.09
CA ASP A 655 12.05 -11.76 21.42
C ASP A 655 11.04 -11.89 22.59
N VAL A 656 9.95 -12.64 22.41
CA VAL A 656 8.91 -12.89 23.41
C VAL A 656 8.91 -14.36 23.77
N ASP A 657 8.95 -14.67 25.07
CA ASP A 657 8.83 -16.04 25.58
C ASP A 657 7.37 -16.54 25.57
N ALA A 658 7.18 -17.85 25.68
CA ALA A 658 5.87 -18.47 25.60
C ALA A 658 4.89 -17.99 26.70
N PRO A 659 5.28 -17.81 27.98
CA PRO A 659 4.39 -17.26 28.99
C PRO A 659 3.91 -15.84 28.66
N THR A 660 4.80 -14.95 28.26
CA THR A 660 4.47 -13.57 27.88
C THR A 660 3.59 -13.54 26.62
N ALA A 661 3.89 -14.38 25.63
CA ALA A 661 3.06 -14.52 24.43
C ALA A 661 1.63 -14.95 24.79
N ARG A 662 1.46 -15.84 25.77
CA ARG A 662 0.15 -16.24 26.29
C ARG A 662 -0.64 -15.06 26.87
N GLU A 663 0.00 -14.27 27.73
CA GLU A 663 -0.66 -13.11 28.32
C GLU A 663 -1.08 -12.08 27.28
N MET A 664 -0.23 -11.82 26.29
CA MET A 664 -0.53 -10.92 25.17
C MET A 664 -1.76 -11.39 24.38
N ILE A 665 -1.85 -12.71 24.11
CA ILE A 665 -2.96 -13.28 23.36
C ILE A 665 -4.26 -13.25 24.18
N LEU A 666 -4.21 -13.61 25.46
CA LEU A 666 -5.39 -13.54 26.33
C LEU A 666 -5.92 -12.10 26.42
N ARG A 667 -5.03 -11.11 26.57
CA ARG A 667 -5.40 -9.69 26.56
C ARG A 667 -6.02 -9.28 25.22
N ALA A 668 -5.44 -9.69 24.09
CA ALA A 668 -5.97 -9.37 22.76
C ALA A 668 -7.37 -9.97 22.53
N ILE A 669 -7.63 -11.17 23.04
CA ILE A 669 -8.96 -11.81 23.04
C ILE A 669 -9.95 -11.03 23.93
N ASP A 670 -9.55 -10.68 25.14
CA ASP A 670 -10.40 -9.94 26.09
C ASP A 670 -10.79 -8.57 25.54
N GLU A 671 -9.84 -7.86 24.95
CA GLU A 671 -10.08 -6.58 24.29
C GLU A 671 -10.93 -6.67 23.01
N TYR A 672 -10.93 -7.82 22.35
CA TYR A 672 -11.78 -8.06 21.18
C TYR A 672 -13.22 -8.37 21.58
N LEU A 673 -13.42 -9.05 22.72
CA LEU A 673 -14.72 -9.47 23.24
C LEU A 673 -15.38 -8.44 24.17
N SER A 674 -14.66 -7.39 24.59
CA SER A 674 -15.19 -6.26 25.35
C SER A 674 -15.84 -5.23 24.45
#